data_261b9b945be4f05551a58573c53ab0f9
#
_entry.id   261b9b945be4f05551a58573c53ab0f9
#
_cell.length_a   1.000
_cell.length_b   1.000
_cell.length_c   1.000
_cell.angle_alpha   90.00
_cell.angle_beta   90.00
_cell.angle_gamma   90.00
#
_symmetry.space_group_name_H-M   'P 1'
#
loop_
_entity.id
_entity.type
_entity.pdbx_description
1 polymer ?
#
loop_
_entity_poly.entity_id
_entity_poly.type
_entity_poly.pdbx_seq_one_letter_code
_entity_poly.pdbx_strand_id
1 'polypeptide(L)'
;MELALGFLKNEPIFAFAVLLAVILVVPIFFERLQLPGLIGLLAAGVAFGPNGLQLLQPQSETMKLLSDIGVVYLMFVAGLEMDMTEFKKVKNRSIGFGTVTFLIPLITGTIIARFFGFSWNASLLIGSLLSSHTPLGYPILSRLGLMGNEAVMVTIGGTIFTNIPALLVLAVCVSVHAGSFSIGNLAIMLVLLTLYTGIVLFGFDWAGREFFRRSGDEEGNQFLFVLLAVFLAAVGAQIIGVEKIVGAFLAGMAVNGAMGSGPVKEKVVFVGSVLFIPIFMVNLGLLIDVPAFIATLTSFWLTLAIISGLLVSKLVAALVTQLLYRYTRTETLAIWSLSIPQVAATLAATIVGYNTLNPLGERLLSEEVLNTVIVMMLVTATLGPFLTARAAAGLTPPTTNFDAVKTPFDEENQPNGPFTVIVPVYNPETEKNLVEMAALLVRQEEGRIVPLSIARVMAQMEASAVDAALIRSEKLVAAAVQLSQEFGVKAEPAVRIDDDIAQGIAHASREQKASLIVMGWGETTTLRARLFGNVIDRLLWTAHCPVAVTRLRGSPMQMKRILVLVDNLVARAVFSVRFAYSLAQMNGGQVTLFHVCDRRTPEEVNARIHAELSALITELAPSDPAQIQIVIAPNDDIPGAILNEAIAYDLVILQGIRRRTMSGLEMDDVTTSVIQELSCSLVMMGSS
;
A
#
# COMPACT_ATOMS: atom_id res chain seq x y z
N MET A 1 -17.94 -10.52 40.75
CA MET A 1 -17.57 -9.81 39.49
C MET A 1 -16.08 -9.69 39.35
N GLU A 2 -15.31 -9.28 40.37
CA GLU A 2 -13.83 -9.15 40.32
C GLU A 2 -13.10 -10.50 40.10
N LEU A 3 -13.54 -11.60 40.74
CA LEU A 3 -12.99 -12.94 40.54
C LEU A 3 -13.20 -13.47 39.10
N ALA A 4 -14.35 -13.20 38.51
CA ALA A 4 -14.65 -13.57 37.12
C ALA A 4 -13.84 -12.72 36.11
N LEU A 5 -13.65 -11.44 36.37
CA LEU A 5 -12.78 -10.55 35.59
C LEU A 5 -11.30 -10.94 35.72
N GLY A 6 -10.85 -11.37 36.90
CA GLY A 6 -9.48 -11.84 37.11
C GLY A 6 -9.17 -13.15 36.36
N PHE A 7 -10.14 -14.05 36.25
CA PHE A 7 -10.01 -15.27 35.46
C PHE A 7 -9.98 -14.96 33.95
N LEU A 8 -10.88 -14.09 33.50
CA LEU A 8 -10.95 -13.67 32.08
C LEU A 8 -9.69 -12.94 31.61
N LYS A 9 -9.05 -12.15 32.47
CA LYS A 9 -7.81 -11.40 32.11
C LYS A 9 -6.63 -12.31 31.74
N ASN A 10 -6.60 -13.55 32.23
CA ASN A 10 -5.56 -14.53 31.93
C ASN A 10 -5.86 -15.40 30.72
N GLU A 11 -7.08 -15.31 30.16
CA GLU A 11 -7.47 -16.07 29.00
C GLU A 11 -6.94 -15.42 27.70
N PRO A 12 -6.14 -16.12 26.88
CA PRO A 12 -5.60 -15.58 25.63
C PRO A 12 -6.65 -15.06 24.64
N ILE A 13 -7.82 -15.72 24.59
CA ILE A 13 -8.94 -15.36 23.71
C ILE A 13 -9.53 -14.02 24.15
N PHE A 14 -9.63 -13.76 25.45
CA PHE A 14 -10.11 -12.47 25.97
C PHE A 14 -9.19 -11.32 25.55
N ALA A 15 -7.86 -11.47 25.74
CA ALA A 15 -6.88 -10.48 25.30
C ALA A 15 -6.99 -10.20 23.80
N PHE A 16 -7.16 -11.25 22.99
CA PHE A 16 -7.33 -11.11 21.54
C PHE A 16 -8.64 -10.41 21.17
N ALA A 17 -9.76 -10.72 21.85
CA ALA A 17 -11.04 -10.04 21.63
C ALA A 17 -10.97 -8.55 21.99
N VAL A 18 -10.30 -8.18 23.10
CA VAL A 18 -10.06 -6.78 23.47
C VAL A 18 -9.21 -6.07 22.41
N LEU A 19 -8.16 -6.72 21.90
CA LEU A 19 -7.33 -6.17 20.81
C LEU A 19 -8.16 -5.89 19.57
N LEU A 20 -8.99 -6.84 19.14
CA LEU A 20 -9.85 -6.65 17.97
C LEU A 20 -10.85 -5.50 18.16
N ALA A 21 -11.43 -5.37 19.37
CA ALA A 21 -12.32 -4.26 19.69
C ALA A 21 -11.60 -2.91 19.66
N VAL A 22 -10.38 -2.84 20.20
CA VAL A 22 -9.53 -1.64 20.16
C VAL A 22 -9.18 -1.27 18.72
N ILE A 23 -8.74 -2.25 17.91
CA ILE A 23 -8.35 -2.04 16.52
C ILE A 23 -9.53 -1.56 15.67
N LEU A 24 -10.74 -2.05 15.97
CA LEU A 24 -11.95 -1.66 15.25
C LEU A 24 -12.43 -0.26 15.63
N VAL A 25 -12.47 0.05 16.91
CA VAL A 25 -13.16 1.26 17.42
C VAL A 25 -12.25 2.48 17.48
N VAL A 26 -11.03 2.31 17.95
CA VAL A 26 -10.15 3.45 18.28
C VAL A 26 -9.73 4.25 17.03
N PRO A 27 -9.32 3.64 15.91
CA PRO A 27 -8.97 4.41 14.72
C PRO A 27 -10.14 5.25 14.18
N ILE A 28 -11.36 4.72 14.20
CA ILE A 28 -12.58 5.45 13.78
C ILE A 28 -12.78 6.71 14.62
N PHE A 29 -12.55 6.60 15.94
CA PHE A 29 -12.68 7.74 16.84
C PHE A 29 -11.60 8.80 16.58
N PHE A 30 -10.33 8.39 16.39
CA PHE A 30 -9.22 9.31 16.12
C PHE A 30 -9.32 9.97 14.74
N GLU A 31 -9.78 9.25 13.72
CA GLU A 31 -10.02 9.81 12.39
C GLU A 31 -11.11 10.89 12.40
N ARG A 32 -12.15 10.74 13.22
CA ARG A 32 -13.14 11.81 13.44
C ARG A 32 -12.55 13.07 14.10
N LEU A 33 -11.47 12.91 14.87
CA LEU A 33 -10.70 14.01 15.45
C LEU A 33 -9.62 14.54 14.50
N GLN A 34 -9.60 14.11 13.24
CA GLN A 34 -8.58 14.44 12.24
C GLN A 34 -7.15 14.03 12.65
N LEU A 35 -7.03 13.00 13.49
CA LEU A 35 -5.76 12.42 13.93
C LEU A 35 -5.55 11.06 13.24
N PRO A 36 -4.30 10.71 12.89
CA PRO A 36 -4.01 9.39 12.32
C PRO A 36 -4.45 8.26 13.27
N GLY A 37 -5.22 7.28 12.76
CA GLY A 37 -5.75 6.17 13.56
C GLY A 37 -4.65 5.35 14.25
N LEU A 38 -3.44 5.29 13.68
CA LEU A 38 -2.28 4.60 14.29
C LEU A 38 -1.82 5.24 15.61
N ILE A 39 -1.93 6.56 15.75
CA ILE A 39 -1.65 7.26 17.01
C ILE A 39 -2.69 6.86 18.06
N GLY A 40 -3.95 6.71 17.62
CA GLY A 40 -5.02 6.22 18.48
C GLY A 40 -4.75 4.83 19.04
N LEU A 41 -4.24 3.91 18.22
CA LEU A 41 -3.88 2.56 18.66
C LEU A 41 -2.76 2.56 19.70
N LEU A 42 -1.76 3.42 19.53
CA LEU A 42 -0.68 3.58 20.52
C LEU A 42 -1.24 4.15 21.84
N ALA A 43 -2.09 5.19 21.78
CA ALA A 43 -2.75 5.76 22.95
C ALA A 43 -3.67 4.74 23.64
N ALA A 44 -4.39 3.91 22.87
CA ALA A 44 -5.18 2.81 23.40
C ALA A 44 -4.32 1.77 24.12
N GLY A 45 -3.12 1.44 23.60
CA GLY A 45 -2.15 0.58 24.28
C GLY A 45 -1.81 1.11 25.68
N VAL A 46 -1.55 2.41 25.83
CA VAL A 46 -1.33 3.04 27.15
C VAL A 46 -2.57 2.91 28.04
N ALA A 47 -3.75 3.22 27.50
CA ALA A 47 -5.00 3.23 28.27
C ALA A 47 -5.43 1.83 28.74
N PHE A 48 -5.26 0.79 27.91
CA PHE A 48 -5.63 -0.59 28.22
C PHE A 48 -4.50 -1.38 28.88
N GLY A 49 -3.31 -0.79 28.97
CA GLY A 49 -2.09 -1.40 29.50
C GLY A 49 -2.00 -1.44 31.02
N PRO A 50 -0.81 -1.83 31.55
CA PRO A 50 -0.56 -2.03 32.98
C PRO A 50 -0.80 -0.77 33.82
N ASN A 51 -0.58 0.40 33.25
CA ASN A 51 -0.71 1.69 33.93
C ASN A 51 -2.09 2.36 33.74
N GLY A 52 -3.01 1.70 32.99
CA GLY A 52 -4.38 2.15 32.75
C GLY A 52 -5.42 1.14 33.26
N LEU A 53 -6.27 0.65 32.37
CA LEU A 53 -7.35 -0.29 32.67
C LEU A 53 -6.87 -1.72 33.03
N GLN A 54 -5.61 -2.02 32.82
CA GLN A 54 -4.98 -3.33 33.10
C GLN A 54 -5.69 -4.51 32.44
N LEU A 55 -6.23 -4.32 31.23
CA LEU A 55 -6.91 -5.36 30.47
C LEU A 55 -5.95 -6.13 29.57
N LEU A 56 -4.85 -5.50 29.16
CA LEU A 56 -3.82 -6.10 28.33
C LEU A 56 -2.47 -6.07 29.04
N GLN A 57 -1.74 -7.17 28.93
CA GLN A 57 -0.42 -7.33 29.54
C GLN A 57 0.66 -7.53 28.47
N PRO A 58 1.66 -6.63 28.34
CA PRO A 58 2.71 -6.74 27.33
C PRO A 58 3.60 -7.98 27.54
N GLN A 59 3.65 -8.49 28.77
CA GLN A 59 4.45 -9.66 29.15
C GLN A 59 3.80 -11.00 28.78
N SER A 60 2.50 -11.02 28.42
CA SER A 60 1.82 -12.27 28.07
C SER A 60 2.43 -12.86 26.79
N GLU A 61 2.52 -14.20 26.75
CA GLU A 61 3.05 -14.94 25.58
C GLU A 61 2.30 -14.61 24.30
N THR A 62 0.97 -14.46 24.41
CA THR A 62 0.09 -14.08 23.29
C THR A 62 0.43 -12.70 22.73
N MET A 63 0.61 -11.71 23.60
CA MET A 63 0.94 -10.34 23.16
C MET A 63 2.34 -10.27 22.54
N LYS A 64 3.32 -10.96 23.12
CA LYS A 64 4.67 -11.05 22.54
C LYS A 64 4.64 -11.66 21.15
N LEU A 65 3.98 -12.83 20.99
CA LEU A 65 3.87 -13.51 19.71
C LEU A 65 3.18 -12.63 18.66
N LEU A 66 2.02 -12.05 18.97
CA LEU A 66 1.26 -11.24 18.05
C LEU A 66 2.00 -9.93 17.67
N SER A 67 2.69 -9.33 18.63
CA SER A 67 3.53 -8.15 18.40
C SER A 67 4.72 -8.48 17.50
N ASP A 68 5.37 -9.61 17.72
CA ASP A 68 6.49 -10.10 16.93
C ASP A 68 6.07 -10.36 15.48
N ILE A 69 4.92 -11.00 15.29
CA ILE A 69 4.31 -11.16 13.96
C ILE A 69 4.03 -9.78 13.36
N GLY A 70 3.50 -8.85 14.13
CA GLY A 70 3.15 -7.50 13.67
C GLY A 70 4.33 -6.69 13.15
N VAL A 71 5.46 -6.71 13.86
CA VAL A 71 6.67 -5.99 13.42
C VAL A 71 7.32 -6.65 12.21
N VAL A 72 7.32 -7.98 12.16
CA VAL A 72 7.78 -8.75 10.99
C VAL A 72 6.94 -8.41 9.77
N TYR A 73 5.62 -8.41 9.92
CA TYR A 73 4.69 -8.04 8.85
C TYR A 73 4.87 -6.58 8.39
N LEU A 74 5.07 -5.65 9.30
CA LEU A 74 5.30 -4.24 8.96
C LEU A 74 6.49 -4.09 8.01
N MET A 75 7.59 -4.72 8.34
CA MET A 75 8.81 -4.63 7.52
C MET A 75 8.72 -5.46 6.24
N PHE A 76 8.04 -6.59 6.29
CA PHE A 76 7.78 -7.38 5.09
C PHE A 76 6.93 -6.62 4.06
N VAL A 77 5.82 -6.01 4.50
CA VAL A 77 4.96 -5.21 3.63
C VAL A 77 5.74 -4.01 3.06
N ALA A 78 6.59 -3.37 3.87
CA ALA A 78 7.47 -2.31 3.39
C ALA A 78 8.39 -2.78 2.25
N GLY A 79 8.98 -3.99 2.38
CA GLY A 79 9.79 -4.60 1.31
C GLY A 79 8.96 -5.01 0.09
N LEU A 80 7.75 -5.50 0.32
CA LEU A 80 6.84 -5.98 -0.73
C LEU A 80 6.23 -4.86 -1.58
N GLU A 81 5.97 -3.69 -0.99
CA GLU A 81 5.43 -2.52 -1.69
C GLU A 81 6.53 -1.68 -2.35
N MET A 82 7.80 -1.99 -2.11
CA MET A 82 8.91 -1.28 -2.74
C MET A 82 8.98 -1.65 -4.22
N ASP A 83 8.92 -0.64 -5.10
CA ASP A 83 9.19 -0.84 -6.52
C ASP A 83 10.68 -1.11 -6.72
N MET A 84 11.02 -2.37 -7.06
CA MET A 84 12.40 -2.81 -7.23
C MET A 84 13.09 -2.14 -8.42
N THR A 85 12.33 -1.73 -9.43
CA THR A 85 12.88 -1.05 -10.61
C THR A 85 13.27 0.37 -10.26
N GLU A 86 12.38 1.09 -9.58
CA GLU A 86 12.65 2.43 -9.08
C GLU A 86 13.70 2.42 -7.95
N PHE A 87 13.65 1.44 -7.03
CA PHE A 87 14.65 1.29 -5.97
C PHE A 87 16.06 1.10 -6.53
N LYS A 88 16.23 0.31 -7.60
CA LYS A 88 17.54 0.15 -8.27
C LYS A 88 18.10 1.48 -8.78
N LYS A 89 17.26 2.42 -9.19
CA LYS A 89 17.68 3.77 -9.62
C LYS A 89 18.17 4.60 -8.44
N VAL A 90 17.52 4.48 -7.26
CA VAL A 90 17.82 5.30 -6.09
C VAL A 90 18.74 4.62 -5.05
N LYS A 91 19.20 3.39 -5.27
CA LYS A 91 20.03 2.61 -4.33
C LYS A 91 21.22 3.38 -3.79
N ASN A 92 21.92 4.12 -4.66
CA ASN A 92 23.10 4.91 -4.27
C ASN A 92 22.72 6.07 -3.33
N ARG A 93 21.54 6.68 -3.54
CA ARG A 93 20.99 7.72 -2.66
C ARG A 93 20.56 7.12 -1.32
N SER A 94 20.01 5.91 -1.31
CA SER A 94 19.66 5.18 -0.07
C SER A 94 20.90 4.82 0.75
N ILE A 95 22.00 4.40 0.11
CA ILE A 95 23.29 4.17 0.78
C ILE A 95 23.83 5.50 1.35
N GLY A 96 23.84 6.56 0.56
CA GLY A 96 24.31 7.88 0.99
C GLY A 96 23.52 8.43 2.18
N PHE A 97 22.18 8.40 2.09
CA PHE A 97 21.29 8.77 3.20
C PHE A 97 21.52 7.88 4.43
N GLY A 98 21.56 6.55 4.25
CA GLY A 98 21.81 5.59 5.33
C GLY A 98 23.13 5.86 6.04
N THR A 99 24.20 6.16 5.30
CA THR A 99 25.50 6.51 5.87
C THR A 99 25.44 7.81 6.68
N VAL A 100 24.83 8.86 6.13
CA VAL A 100 24.71 10.16 6.80
C VAL A 100 23.85 10.05 8.06
N THR A 101 22.68 9.41 7.95
CA THR A 101 21.73 9.23 9.06
C THR A 101 22.17 8.19 10.10
N PHE A 102 23.23 7.41 9.81
CA PHE A 102 23.92 6.57 10.77
C PHE A 102 25.02 7.35 11.49
N LEU A 103 25.94 7.97 10.75
CA LEU A 103 27.14 8.60 11.33
C LEU A 103 26.83 9.85 12.16
N ILE A 104 25.93 10.73 11.71
CA ILE A 104 25.62 11.97 12.44
C ILE A 104 25.03 11.68 13.82
N PRO A 105 23.96 10.85 13.97
CA PRO A 105 23.46 10.49 15.28
C PRO A 105 24.43 9.66 16.12
N LEU A 106 25.25 8.79 15.51
CA LEU A 106 26.29 8.04 16.21
C LEU A 106 27.26 8.98 16.91
N ILE A 107 27.80 9.95 16.18
CA ILE A 107 28.75 10.93 16.72
C ILE A 107 28.08 11.81 17.79
N THR A 108 26.88 12.32 17.47
CA THR A 108 26.12 13.20 18.40
C THR A 108 25.81 12.48 19.70
N GLY A 109 25.26 11.26 19.63
CA GLY A 109 24.92 10.47 20.82
C GLY A 109 26.15 10.06 21.62
N THR A 110 27.27 9.72 20.95
CA THR A 110 28.53 9.42 21.61
C THR A 110 29.06 10.65 22.37
N ILE A 111 29.02 11.83 21.77
CA ILE A 111 29.46 13.09 22.42
C ILE A 111 28.58 13.41 23.62
N ILE A 112 27.25 13.32 23.48
CA ILE A 112 26.31 13.56 24.57
C ILE A 112 26.60 12.60 25.73
N ALA A 113 26.68 11.29 25.46
CA ALA A 113 26.96 10.31 26.49
C ALA A 113 28.32 10.53 27.19
N ARG A 114 29.37 10.92 26.44
CA ARG A 114 30.67 11.30 27.01
C ARG A 114 30.56 12.51 27.92
N PHE A 115 29.76 13.52 27.56
CA PHE A 115 29.52 14.70 28.39
C PHE A 115 28.87 14.36 29.73
N PHE A 116 27.99 13.34 29.76
CA PHE A 116 27.38 12.82 30.98
C PHE A 116 28.25 11.81 31.74
N GLY A 117 29.51 11.61 31.34
CA GLY A 117 30.51 10.81 32.07
C GLY A 117 30.49 9.30 31.78
N PHE A 118 29.73 8.81 30.81
CA PHE A 118 29.76 7.39 30.42
C PHE A 118 31.11 6.98 29.83
N SER A 119 31.49 5.70 29.99
CA SER A 119 32.68 5.13 29.37
C SER A 119 32.62 5.23 27.84
N TRP A 120 33.76 5.16 27.16
CA TRP A 120 33.81 5.19 25.70
C TRP A 120 32.99 4.10 25.05
N ASN A 121 33.01 2.89 25.61
CA ASN A 121 32.25 1.74 25.10
C ASN A 121 30.74 1.95 25.25
N ALA A 122 30.27 2.39 26.43
CA ALA A 122 28.89 2.73 26.66
C ALA A 122 28.43 3.92 25.79
N SER A 123 29.27 4.94 25.64
CA SER A 123 28.94 6.13 24.84
C SER A 123 28.77 5.80 23.36
N LEU A 124 29.65 4.94 22.81
CA LEU A 124 29.55 4.48 21.42
C LEU A 124 28.26 3.67 21.21
N LEU A 125 27.90 2.81 22.18
CA LEU A 125 26.66 2.06 22.13
C LEU A 125 25.44 3.00 22.17
N ILE A 126 25.40 4.00 23.07
CA ILE A 126 24.32 4.99 23.12
C ILE A 126 24.20 5.74 21.79
N GLY A 127 25.32 6.18 21.20
CA GLY A 127 25.32 6.79 19.87
C GLY A 127 24.75 5.88 18.78
N SER A 128 25.09 4.60 18.84
CA SER A 128 24.57 3.59 17.92
C SER A 128 23.04 3.38 18.05
N LEU A 129 22.51 3.44 19.29
CA LEU A 129 21.08 3.36 19.53
C LEU A 129 20.32 4.52 18.86
N LEU A 130 20.91 5.71 18.81
CA LEU A 130 20.31 6.87 18.15
C LEU A 130 20.38 6.78 16.61
N SER A 131 21.30 5.98 16.08
CA SER A 131 21.56 5.88 14.64
C SER A 131 20.53 5.04 13.91
N SER A 132 20.05 3.96 14.53
CA SER A 132 18.99 3.12 13.95
C SER A 132 17.66 3.87 13.87
N HIS A 133 16.72 3.36 13.13
CA HIS A 133 15.34 3.85 13.10
C HIS A 133 14.39 2.82 12.48
N THR A 134 13.10 2.95 12.79
CA THR A 134 12.03 2.14 12.19
C THR A 134 11.01 3.08 11.57
N PRO A 135 10.68 2.97 10.29
CA PRO A 135 9.79 3.92 9.61
C PRO A 135 8.31 3.69 9.98
N LEU A 136 7.93 4.04 11.23
CA LEU A 136 6.56 3.87 11.73
C LEU A 136 5.51 4.68 10.95
N GLY A 137 5.92 5.73 10.25
CA GLY A 137 5.06 6.52 9.37
C GLY A 137 4.72 5.84 8.04
N TYR A 138 5.40 4.72 7.72
CA TYR A 138 5.20 3.97 6.47
C TYR A 138 3.72 3.67 6.14
N PRO A 139 2.90 3.11 7.06
CA PRO A 139 1.50 2.80 6.75
C PRO A 139 0.66 4.03 6.37
N ILE A 140 1.05 5.23 6.84
CA ILE A 140 0.38 6.49 6.48
C ILE A 140 0.67 6.81 5.02
N LEU A 141 1.94 6.70 4.60
CA LEU A 141 2.35 6.99 3.22
C LEU A 141 1.84 5.95 2.23
N SER A 142 1.82 4.67 2.63
CA SER A 142 1.26 3.57 1.83
C SER A 142 -0.23 3.80 1.55
N ARG A 143 -1.02 4.14 2.57
CA ARG A 143 -2.45 4.46 2.42
C ARG A 143 -2.71 5.63 1.47
N LEU A 144 -1.79 6.58 1.39
CA LEU A 144 -1.88 7.77 0.53
C LEU A 144 -1.27 7.55 -0.87
N GLY A 145 -0.76 6.35 -1.17
CA GLY A 145 -0.14 6.04 -2.47
C GLY A 145 1.19 6.76 -2.73
N LEU A 146 1.87 7.22 -1.66
CA LEU A 146 3.11 8.01 -1.76
C LEU A 146 4.39 7.16 -1.74
N MET A 147 4.26 5.83 -1.84
CA MET A 147 5.40 4.90 -1.78
C MET A 147 6.36 5.03 -2.96
N GLY A 148 5.88 5.49 -4.11
CA GLY A 148 6.71 5.78 -5.28
C GLY A 148 7.48 7.10 -5.21
N ASN A 149 7.28 7.94 -4.18
CA ASN A 149 8.08 9.15 -4.01
C ASN A 149 9.53 8.79 -3.66
N GLU A 150 10.48 9.42 -4.35
CA GLU A 150 11.91 9.09 -4.23
C GLU A 150 12.43 9.27 -2.80
N ALA A 151 12.07 10.34 -2.11
CA ALA A 151 12.52 10.62 -0.75
C ALA A 151 12.02 9.55 0.24
N VAL A 152 10.79 9.05 0.04
CA VAL A 152 10.23 7.95 0.82
C VAL A 152 11.00 6.65 0.57
N MET A 153 11.21 6.29 -0.70
CA MET A 153 11.97 5.09 -1.07
C MET A 153 13.41 5.12 -0.54
N VAL A 154 14.08 6.27 -0.66
CA VAL A 154 15.45 6.48 -0.16
C VAL A 154 15.50 6.29 1.36
N THR A 155 14.52 6.79 2.09
CA THR A 155 14.47 6.67 3.55
C THR A 155 14.23 5.23 4.00
N ILE A 156 13.27 4.54 3.38
CA ILE A 156 12.98 3.13 3.70
C ILE A 156 14.17 2.25 3.35
N GLY A 157 14.75 2.42 2.15
CA GLY A 157 15.96 1.70 1.76
C GLY A 157 17.16 2.00 2.66
N GLY A 158 17.27 3.25 3.14
CA GLY A 158 18.32 3.68 4.09
C GLY A 158 18.26 2.96 5.43
N THR A 159 17.08 2.48 5.86
CA THR A 159 16.90 1.75 7.12
C THR A 159 17.81 0.51 7.24
N ILE A 160 18.03 -0.19 6.13
CA ILE A 160 18.95 -1.35 6.12
C ILE A 160 20.39 -0.89 6.46
N PHE A 161 20.81 0.22 5.84
CA PHE A 161 22.15 0.77 6.00
C PHE A 161 22.38 1.48 7.34
N THR A 162 21.35 1.61 8.17
CA THR A 162 21.46 2.09 9.56
C THR A 162 21.39 0.95 10.55
N ASN A 163 20.48 0.00 10.38
CA ASN A 163 20.25 -1.06 11.35
C ASN A 163 21.37 -2.09 11.39
N ILE A 164 21.91 -2.49 10.24
CA ILE A 164 23.03 -3.44 10.19
C ILE A 164 24.29 -2.89 10.90
N PRO A 165 24.80 -1.69 10.59
CA PRO A 165 25.94 -1.13 11.32
C PRO A 165 25.64 -0.89 12.81
N ALA A 166 24.42 -0.51 13.19
CA ALA A 166 24.06 -0.33 14.59
C ALA A 166 24.17 -1.65 15.38
N LEU A 167 23.73 -2.77 14.79
CA LEU A 167 23.87 -4.10 15.40
C LEU A 167 25.34 -4.54 15.47
N LEU A 168 26.18 -4.20 14.48
CA LEU A 168 27.60 -4.47 14.53
C LEU A 168 28.27 -3.70 15.66
N VAL A 169 27.93 -2.42 15.85
CA VAL A 169 28.44 -1.62 16.99
C VAL A 169 27.98 -2.25 18.31
N LEU A 170 26.71 -2.67 18.44
CA LEU A 170 26.23 -3.39 19.61
C LEU A 170 27.06 -4.64 19.90
N ALA A 171 27.25 -5.50 18.89
CA ALA A 171 28.00 -6.76 19.04
C ALA A 171 29.45 -6.51 19.47
N VAL A 172 30.09 -5.49 18.89
CA VAL A 172 31.46 -5.07 19.27
C VAL A 172 31.46 -4.56 20.71
N CYS A 173 30.57 -3.64 21.08
CA CYS A 173 30.52 -3.04 22.41
C CYS A 173 30.26 -4.10 23.50
N VAL A 174 29.34 -5.01 23.25
CA VAL A 174 29.03 -6.14 24.14
C VAL A 174 30.23 -7.05 24.31
N SER A 175 30.85 -7.48 23.21
CA SER A 175 32.02 -8.38 23.23
C SER A 175 33.23 -7.74 23.91
N VAL A 176 33.49 -6.46 23.67
CA VAL A 176 34.58 -5.69 24.33
C VAL A 176 34.32 -5.58 25.84
N HIS A 177 33.08 -5.32 26.25
CA HIS A 177 32.71 -5.19 27.65
C HIS A 177 32.79 -6.52 28.41
N ALA A 178 32.32 -7.59 27.78
CA ALA A 178 32.41 -8.96 28.30
C ALA A 178 33.86 -9.55 28.28
N GLY A 179 34.83 -8.86 27.71
CA GLY A 179 36.22 -9.33 27.57
C GLY A 179 36.42 -10.45 26.55
N SER A 180 35.44 -10.69 25.67
CA SER A 180 35.40 -11.81 24.70
C SER A 180 35.58 -11.34 23.22
N PHE A 181 36.06 -10.11 23.01
CA PHE A 181 36.17 -9.57 21.66
C PHE A 181 37.16 -10.34 20.79
N SER A 182 36.71 -10.74 19.61
CA SER A 182 37.53 -11.40 18.58
C SER A 182 37.22 -10.86 17.20
N ILE A 183 38.25 -10.40 16.49
CA ILE A 183 38.12 -9.97 15.08
C ILE A 183 37.65 -11.12 14.20
N GLY A 184 38.02 -12.38 14.52
CA GLY A 184 37.55 -13.57 13.80
C GLY A 184 36.03 -13.74 13.87
N ASN A 185 35.45 -13.57 15.06
CA ASN A 185 33.98 -13.66 15.23
C ASN A 185 33.25 -12.56 14.45
N LEU A 186 33.77 -11.34 14.44
CA LEU A 186 33.19 -10.25 13.65
C LEU A 186 33.26 -10.55 12.14
N ALA A 187 34.37 -11.06 11.65
CA ALA A 187 34.52 -11.45 10.25
C ALA A 187 33.56 -12.57 9.86
N ILE A 188 33.40 -13.59 10.71
CA ILE A 188 32.43 -14.67 10.52
C ILE A 188 31.01 -14.11 10.46
N MET A 189 30.63 -13.19 11.35
CA MET A 189 29.30 -12.56 11.35
C MET A 189 29.03 -11.80 10.04
N LEU A 190 30.00 -11.05 9.52
CA LEU A 190 29.87 -10.33 8.25
C LEU A 190 29.73 -11.28 7.05
N VAL A 191 30.49 -12.37 7.03
CA VAL A 191 30.38 -13.42 5.99
C VAL A 191 29.00 -14.09 6.06
N LEU A 192 28.55 -14.49 7.24
CA LEU A 192 27.23 -15.09 7.44
C LEU A 192 26.10 -14.15 7.02
N LEU A 193 26.21 -12.86 7.36
CA LEU A 193 25.23 -11.86 6.96
C LEU A 193 25.17 -11.69 5.44
N THR A 194 26.33 -11.64 4.77
CA THR A 194 26.42 -11.53 3.32
C THR A 194 25.82 -12.76 2.64
N LEU A 195 26.20 -13.95 3.10
CA LEU A 195 25.68 -15.22 2.60
C LEU A 195 24.15 -15.33 2.81
N TYR A 196 23.68 -15.00 4.01
CA TYR A 196 22.26 -14.98 4.35
C TYR A 196 21.48 -14.02 3.43
N THR A 197 21.97 -12.78 3.26
CA THR A 197 21.32 -11.80 2.37
C THR A 197 21.23 -12.33 0.94
N GLY A 198 22.30 -12.97 0.46
CA GLY A 198 22.31 -13.62 -0.86
C GLY A 198 21.28 -14.75 -0.96
N ILE A 199 21.23 -15.64 0.04
CA ILE A 199 20.27 -16.75 0.08
C ILE A 199 18.84 -16.23 0.11
N VAL A 200 18.52 -15.21 0.90
CA VAL A 200 17.16 -14.66 0.98
C VAL A 200 16.78 -13.97 -0.32
N LEU A 201 17.61 -13.06 -0.83
CA LEU A 201 17.26 -12.28 -2.04
C LEU A 201 17.16 -13.15 -3.29
N PHE A 202 18.11 -14.06 -3.52
CA PHE A 202 18.11 -14.88 -4.73
C PHE A 202 17.37 -16.19 -4.56
N GLY A 203 17.48 -16.83 -3.38
CA GLY A 203 16.84 -18.11 -3.10
C GLY A 203 15.33 -18.00 -3.03
N PHE A 204 14.79 -16.98 -2.34
CA PHE A 204 13.34 -16.81 -2.23
C PHE A 204 12.71 -16.23 -3.50
N ASP A 205 13.41 -15.40 -4.26
CA ASP A 205 12.94 -14.98 -5.59
C ASP A 205 12.84 -16.20 -6.54
N TRP A 206 13.89 -17.03 -6.59
CA TRP A 206 13.88 -18.26 -7.41
C TRP A 206 12.81 -19.26 -6.93
N ALA A 207 12.76 -19.54 -5.64
CA ALA A 207 11.77 -20.47 -5.06
C ALA A 207 10.33 -19.95 -5.26
N GLY A 208 10.14 -18.64 -5.11
CA GLY A 208 8.86 -17.98 -5.36
C GLY A 208 8.40 -18.16 -6.81
N ARG A 209 9.23 -17.77 -7.78
CA ARG A 209 8.89 -17.92 -9.21
C ARG A 209 8.57 -19.37 -9.58
N GLU A 210 9.36 -20.32 -9.09
CA GLU A 210 9.14 -21.73 -9.36
C GLU A 210 7.86 -22.26 -8.70
N PHE A 211 7.60 -21.85 -7.45
CA PHE A 211 6.39 -22.24 -6.73
C PHE A 211 5.13 -21.65 -7.37
N PHE A 212 5.12 -20.34 -7.69
CA PHE A 212 3.99 -19.68 -8.34
C PHE A 212 3.71 -20.27 -9.73
N ARG A 213 4.76 -20.62 -10.48
CA ARG A 213 4.62 -21.29 -11.77
C ARG A 213 3.93 -22.66 -11.66
N ARG A 214 4.23 -23.44 -10.60
CA ARG A 214 3.67 -24.79 -10.38
C ARG A 214 2.32 -24.77 -9.70
N SER A 215 2.08 -23.80 -8.83
CA SER A 215 0.83 -23.67 -8.07
C SER A 215 -0.33 -23.18 -8.91
N GLY A 216 -0.09 -22.68 -10.13
CA GLY A 216 -1.13 -22.11 -10.99
C GLY A 216 -1.92 -21.01 -10.28
N ASP A 217 -3.26 -21.08 -10.35
CA ASP A 217 -4.17 -20.08 -9.77
C ASP A 217 -4.59 -20.38 -8.32
N GLU A 218 -3.92 -21.32 -7.62
CA GLU A 218 -4.22 -21.63 -6.22
C GLU A 218 -3.70 -20.55 -5.25
N GLU A 219 -4.44 -19.47 -5.11
CA GLU A 219 -4.09 -18.31 -4.27
C GLU A 219 -3.82 -18.66 -2.80
N GLY A 220 -4.50 -19.70 -2.25
CA GLY A 220 -4.30 -20.15 -0.87
C GLY A 220 -2.89 -20.67 -0.66
N ASN A 221 -2.39 -21.54 -1.54
CA ASN A 221 -1.05 -22.11 -1.47
C ASN A 221 0.02 -21.03 -1.69
N GLN A 222 -0.23 -20.11 -2.62
CA GLN A 222 0.66 -18.96 -2.85
C GLN A 222 0.75 -18.06 -1.62
N PHE A 223 -0.37 -17.76 -0.97
CA PHE A 223 -0.40 -16.99 0.28
C PHE A 223 0.40 -17.66 1.40
N LEU A 224 0.21 -18.98 1.61
CA LEU A 224 0.93 -19.74 2.61
C LEU A 224 2.44 -19.79 2.31
N PHE A 225 2.83 -19.94 1.04
CA PHE A 225 4.25 -19.89 0.65
C PHE A 225 4.88 -18.55 1.04
N VAL A 226 4.19 -17.43 0.77
CA VAL A 226 4.67 -16.09 1.12
C VAL A 226 4.85 -15.95 2.63
N LEU A 227 3.85 -16.38 3.42
CA LEU A 227 3.95 -16.36 4.88
C LEU A 227 5.12 -17.19 5.38
N LEU A 228 5.28 -18.40 4.85
CA LEU A 228 6.40 -19.29 5.21
C LEU A 228 7.74 -18.61 4.89
N ALA A 229 7.90 -18.02 3.71
CA ALA A 229 9.12 -17.33 3.30
C ALA A 229 9.48 -16.18 4.26
N VAL A 230 8.49 -15.38 4.67
CA VAL A 230 8.68 -14.27 5.61
C VAL A 230 9.19 -14.76 6.96
N PHE A 231 8.50 -15.77 7.55
CA PHE A 231 8.86 -16.25 8.88
C PHE A 231 10.16 -17.04 8.85
N LEU A 232 10.46 -17.80 7.80
CA LEU A 232 11.76 -18.47 7.64
C LEU A 232 12.89 -17.44 7.54
N ALA A 233 12.70 -16.36 6.80
CA ALA A 233 13.69 -15.28 6.74
C ALA A 233 13.85 -14.59 8.10
N ALA A 234 12.76 -14.29 8.81
CA ALA A 234 12.83 -13.66 10.12
C ALA A 234 13.58 -14.53 11.13
N VAL A 235 13.30 -15.84 11.16
CA VAL A 235 13.99 -16.82 12.01
C VAL A 235 15.45 -17.00 11.58
N GLY A 236 15.72 -17.10 10.28
CA GLY A 236 17.06 -17.20 9.73
C GLY A 236 17.94 -15.99 10.11
N ALA A 237 17.38 -14.77 10.10
CA ALA A 237 18.08 -13.58 10.58
C ALA A 237 18.48 -13.71 12.07
N GLN A 238 17.56 -14.17 12.92
CA GLN A 238 17.85 -14.36 14.35
C GLN A 238 18.95 -15.41 14.61
N ILE A 239 18.97 -16.49 13.83
CA ILE A 239 20.01 -17.55 13.95
C ILE A 239 21.41 -16.99 13.71
N ILE A 240 21.56 -16.06 12.79
CA ILE A 240 22.85 -15.41 12.48
C ILE A 240 23.14 -14.18 13.35
N GLY A 241 22.30 -13.89 14.36
CA GLY A 241 22.45 -12.76 15.27
C GLY A 241 22.02 -11.41 14.71
N VAL A 242 21.19 -11.42 13.64
CA VAL A 242 20.62 -10.21 13.03
C VAL A 242 19.13 -10.11 13.42
N GLU A 243 18.60 -8.90 13.47
CA GLU A 243 17.19 -8.68 13.78
C GLU A 243 16.24 -9.31 12.75
N LYS A 244 15.17 -9.95 13.26
CA LYS A 244 14.08 -10.53 12.45
C LYS A 244 13.47 -9.55 11.45
N ILE A 245 13.46 -8.26 11.77
CA ILE A 245 12.97 -7.16 10.94
C ILE A 245 13.72 -7.08 9.60
N VAL A 246 15.05 -7.24 9.64
CA VAL A 246 15.89 -7.21 8.43
C VAL A 246 15.55 -8.39 7.52
N GLY A 247 15.42 -9.60 8.12
CA GLY A 247 15.04 -10.80 7.36
C GLY A 247 13.68 -10.66 6.68
N ALA A 248 12.69 -10.13 7.41
CA ALA A 248 11.35 -9.88 6.88
C ALA A 248 11.36 -8.88 5.71
N PHE A 249 12.10 -7.79 5.83
CA PHE A 249 12.24 -6.79 4.78
C PHE A 249 12.89 -7.39 3.52
N LEU A 250 14.00 -8.12 3.68
CA LEU A 250 14.68 -8.80 2.56
C LEU A 250 13.76 -9.83 1.88
N ALA A 251 12.98 -10.60 2.66
CA ALA A 251 12.00 -11.51 2.11
C ALA A 251 10.92 -10.78 1.30
N GLY A 252 10.42 -9.64 1.80
CA GLY A 252 9.46 -8.80 1.09
C GLY A 252 9.98 -8.36 -0.28
N MET A 253 11.22 -7.88 -0.33
CA MET A 253 11.88 -7.52 -1.59
C MET A 253 12.07 -8.71 -2.53
N ALA A 254 12.47 -9.88 -1.99
CA ALA A 254 12.72 -11.07 -2.79
C ALA A 254 11.43 -11.61 -3.42
N VAL A 255 10.35 -11.73 -2.64
CA VAL A 255 9.07 -12.30 -3.12
C VAL A 255 8.32 -11.33 -4.02
N ASN A 256 8.57 -10.02 -3.91
CA ASN A 256 7.92 -9.00 -4.75
C ASN A 256 8.13 -9.26 -6.24
N GLY A 257 9.34 -9.64 -6.64
CA GLY A 257 9.67 -9.98 -8.02
C GLY A 257 8.93 -11.23 -8.55
N ALA A 258 8.64 -12.19 -7.67
CA ALA A 258 7.96 -13.43 -8.00
C ALA A 258 6.43 -13.29 -8.04
N MET A 259 5.87 -12.48 -7.14
CA MET A 259 4.42 -12.28 -7.00
C MET A 259 3.80 -11.35 -8.05
N GLY A 260 4.57 -10.38 -8.56
CA GLY A 260 4.01 -9.30 -9.38
C GLY A 260 2.91 -8.51 -8.65
N SER A 261 1.95 -7.95 -9.42
CA SER A 261 0.78 -7.22 -8.92
C SER A 261 -0.47 -8.11 -8.79
N GLY A 262 -0.29 -9.36 -8.33
CA GLY A 262 -1.39 -10.33 -8.25
C GLY A 262 -2.23 -10.23 -6.96
N PRO A 263 -3.40 -10.92 -6.90
CA PRO A 263 -4.34 -10.87 -5.77
C PRO A 263 -3.73 -11.38 -4.45
N VAL A 264 -2.71 -12.23 -4.50
CA VAL A 264 -2.01 -12.73 -3.31
C VAL A 264 -1.27 -11.61 -2.60
N LYS A 265 -0.61 -10.71 -3.35
CA LYS A 265 0.06 -9.53 -2.77
C LYS A 265 -0.92 -8.68 -1.96
N GLU A 266 -2.11 -8.44 -2.52
CA GLU A 266 -3.14 -7.65 -1.84
C GLU A 266 -3.64 -8.32 -0.57
N LYS A 267 -3.90 -9.64 -0.60
CA LYS A 267 -4.33 -10.39 0.59
C LYS A 267 -3.28 -10.35 1.70
N VAL A 268 -2.02 -10.49 1.35
CA VAL A 268 -0.90 -10.39 2.29
C VAL A 268 -0.82 -9.00 2.90
N VAL A 269 -0.86 -7.95 2.09
CA VAL A 269 -0.86 -6.56 2.56
C VAL A 269 -2.10 -6.27 3.41
N PHE A 270 -3.27 -6.76 3.01
CA PHE A 270 -4.51 -6.61 3.77
C PHE A 270 -4.40 -7.21 5.18
N VAL A 271 -4.00 -8.48 5.30
CA VAL A 271 -3.85 -9.14 6.61
C VAL A 271 -2.85 -8.39 7.49
N GLY A 272 -1.74 -7.94 6.92
CA GLY A 272 -0.75 -7.13 7.63
C GLY A 272 -1.32 -5.82 8.15
N SER A 273 -1.95 -5.04 7.25
CA SER A 273 -2.41 -3.67 7.54
C SER A 273 -3.65 -3.62 8.45
N VAL A 274 -4.52 -4.62 8.38
CA VAL A 274 -5.79 -4.63 9.13
C VAL A 274 -5.63 -5.32 10.49
N LEU A 275 -4.75 -6.31 10.61
CA LEU A 275 -4.65 -7.11 11.82
C LEU A 275 -3.30 -6.95 12.53
N PHE A 276 -2.21 -7.39 11.91
CA PHE A 276 -0.94 -7.54 12.63
C PHE A 276 -0.22 -6.22 12.92
N ILE A 277 -0.20 -5.29 11.97
CA ILE A 277 0.42 -3.97 12.20
C ILE A 277 -0.32 -3.17 13.27
N PRO A 278 -1.68 -3.10 13.30
CA PRO A 278 -2.41 -2.51 14.40
C PRO A 278 -2.14 -3.15 15.77
N ILE A 279 -2.06 -4.48 15.85
CA ILE A 279 -1.70 -5.17 17.11
C ILE A 279 -0.32 -4.72 17.60
N PHE A 280 0.66 -4.66 16.69
CA PHE A 280 2.00 -4.16 17.04
C PHE A 280 1.95 -2.72 17.57
N MET A 281 1.14 -1.83 16.97
CA MET A 281 0.97 -0.45 17.45
C MET A 281 0.37 -0.38 18.85
N VAL A 282 -0.65 -1.20 19.15
CA VAL A 282 -1.20 -1.32 20.50
C VAL A 282 -0.14 -1.82 21.47
N ASN A 283 0.63 -2.85 21.09
CA ASN A 283 1.69 -3.38 21.96
C ASN A 283 2.78 -2.35 22.24
N LEU A 284 3.15 -1.51 21.29
CA LEU A 284 4.07 -0.40 21.55
C LEU A 284 3.52 0.53 22.63
N GLY A 285 2.23 0.81 22.62
CA GLY A 285 1.56 1.58 23.67
C GLY A 285 1.59 0.88 25.04
N LEU A 286 1.42 -0.46 25.08
CA LEU A 286 1.50 -1.25 26.31
C LEU A 286 2.88 -1.20 27.00
N LEU A 287 3.95 -1.04 26.21
CA LEU A 287 5.32 -0.95 26.70
C LEU A 287 5.63 0.43 27.33
N ILE A 288 4.74 1.40 27.19
CA ILE A 288 4.92 2.73 27.78
C ILE A 288 4.66 2.65 29.27
N ASP A 289 5.74 2.77 30.06
CA ASP A 289 5.68 2.86 31.52
C ASP A 289 5.58 4.33 31.97
N VAL A 290 4.34 4.77 32.26
CA VAL A 290 4.06 6.14 32.70
C VAL A 290 4.72 6.44 34.08
N PRO A 291 4.70 5.56 35.08
CA PRO A 291 5.48 5.73 36.31
C PRO A 291 6.98 5.87 36.09
N ALA A 292 7.58 5.03 35.24
CA ALA A 292 9.00 5.15 34.89
C ALA A 292 9.30 6.49 34.17
N PHE A 293 8.38 6.97 33.35
CA PHE A 293 8.47 8.31 32.77
C PHE A 293 8.56 9.39 33.84
N ILE A 294 7.71 9.31 34.88
CA ILE A 294 7.72 10.28 36.02
C ILE A 294 8.99 10.11 36.88
N ALA A 295 9.44 8.88 37.10
CA ALA A 295 10.67 8.60 37.87
C ALA A 295 11.94 9.11 37.12
N THR A 296 11.90 9.17 35.77
CA THR A 296 13.00 9.70 34.96
C THR A 296 13.24 11.21 35.15
N LEU A 297 12.39 11.91 35.90
CA LEU A 297 12.62 13.31 36.28
C LEU A 297 13.93 13.50 37.09
N THR A 298 14.47 12.46 37.71
CA THR A 298 15.78 12.46 38.36
C THR A 298 16.95 12.56 37.38
N SER A 299 16.78 11.99 36.17
CA SER A 299 17.75 12.04 35.05
C SER A 299 17.27 12.92 33.91
N PHE A 300 16.48 13.95 34.22
CA PHE A 300 15.82 14.83 33.24
C PHE A 300 16.80 15.40 32.19
N TRP A 301 17.97 15.88 32.62
CA TRP A 301 18.94 16.49 31.72
C TRP A 301 19.54 15.48 30.72
N LEU A 302 19.80 14.24 31.15
CA LEU A 302 20.28 13.17 30.27
C LEU A 302 19.21 12.83 29.23
N THR A 303 17.97 12.62 29.68
CA THR A 303 16.84 12.28 28.81
C THR A 303 16.56 13.39 27.80
N LEU A 304 16.52 14.65 28.26
CA LEU A 304 16.34 15.80 27.38
C LEU A 304 17.47 15.92 26.35
N ALA A 305 18.73 15.73 26.76
CA ALA A 305 19.88 15.80 25.88
C ALA A 305 19.88 14.69 24.82
N ILE A 306 19.54 13.46 25.20
CA ILE A 306 19.46 12.31 24.27
C ILE A 306 18.33 12.50 23.27
N ILE A 307 17.12 12.88 23.72
CA ILE A 307 15.97 13.08 22.84
C ILE A 307 16.21 14.28 21.91
N SER A 308 16.64 15.42 22.43
CA SER A 308 16.95 16.58 21.58
C SER A 308 18.11 16.29 20.62
N GLY A 309 19.15 15.59 21.11
CA GLY A 309 20.27 15.14 20.28
C GLY A 309 19.84 14.24 19.15
N LEU A 310 18.93 13.28 19.40
CA LEU A 310 18.34 12.45 18.37
C LEU A 310 17.57 13.29 17.33
N LEU A 311 16.63 14.10 17.75
CA LEU A 311 15.80 14.92 16.87
C LEU A 311 16.64 15.86 15.99
N VAL A 312 17.60 16.56 16.62
CA VAL A 312 18.47 17.50 15.91
C VAL A 312 19.42 16.75 14.98
N SER A 313 20.08 15.67 15.42
CA SER A 313 21.00 14.92 14.57
C SER A 313 20.29 14.29 13.36
N LYS A 314 19.08 13.76 13.52
CA LYS A 314 18.25 13.27 12.39
C LYS A 314 17.80 14.40 11.47
N LEU A 315 17.49 15.58 12.02
CA LEU A 315 17.18 16.77 11.22
C LEU A 315 18.41 17.21 10.40
N VAL A 316 19.58 17.27 11.02
CA VAL A 316 20.84 17.60 10.32
C VAL A 316 21.12 16.57 9.22
N ALA A 317 20.92 15.28 9.49
CA ALA A 317 21.09 14.23 8.48
C ALA A 317 20.11 14.41 7.31
N ALA A 318 18.86 14.75 7.57
CA ALA A 318 17.86 15.05 6.53
C ALA A 318 18.25 16.31 5.72
N LEU A 319 18.72 17.37 6.38
CA LEU A 319 19.19 18.60 5.71
C LEU A 319 20.43 18.35 4.85
N VAL A 320 21.39 17.57 5.34
CA VAL A 320 22.56 17.15 4.53
C VAL A 320 22.11 16.38 3.31
N THR A 321 21.15 15.47 3.47
CA THR A 321 20.58 14.71 2.36
C THR A 321 19.85 15.61 1.37
N GLN A 322 19.10 16.61 1.86
CA GLN A 322 18.47 17.65 1.03
C GLN A 322 19.53 18.37 0.16
N LEU A 323 20.62 18.79 0.76
CA LEU A 323 21.68 19.50 0.04
C LEU A 323 22.36 18.61 -1.00
N LEU A 324 22.62 17.33 -0.66
CA LEU A 324 23.30 16.38 -1.56
C LEU A 324 22.42 16.02 -2.77
N TYR A 325 21.12 15.83 -2.56
CA TYR A 325 20.21 15.28 -3.58
C TYR A 325 19.15 16.27 -4.06
N ARG A 326 19.20 17.52 -3.57
CA ARG A 326 18.31 18.64 -3.94
C ARG A 326 16.82 18.36 -3.68
N TYR A 327 16.51 17.71 -2.58
CA TYR A 327 15.13 17.46 -2.18
C TYR A 327 14.41 18.75 -1.77
N THR A 328 13.09 18.76 -1.92
CA THR A 328 12.22 19.84 -1.46
C THR A 328 12.10 19.86 0.08
N ARG A 329 11.58 20.94 0.65
CA ARG A 329 11.35 21.05 2.10
C ARG A 329 10.36 20.00 2.61
N THR A 330 9.34 19.65 1.83
CA THR A 330 8.34 18.63 2.17
C THR A 330 8.93 17.23 2.14
N GLU A 331 9.74 16.91 1.15
CA GLU A 331 10.50 15.65 1.08
C GLU A 331 11.50 15.52 2.23
N THR A 332 12.19 16.61 2.58
CA THR A 332 13.11 16.64 3.73
C THR A 332 12.35 16.41 5.05
N LEU A 333 11.16 16.98 5.21
CA LEU A 333 10.30 16.71 6.36
C LEU A 333 9.87 15.24 6.42
N ALA A 334 9.56 14.63 5.27
CA ALA A 334 9.25 13.20 5.19
C ALA A 334 10.45 12.33 5.58
N ILE A 335 11.64 12.61 5.05
CA ILE A 335 12.90 11.93 5.41
C ILE A 335 13.14 12.01 6.92
N TRP A 336 13.05 13.21 7.48
CA TRP A 336 13.23 13.44 8.90
C TRP A 336 12.21 12.67 9.73
N SER A 337 10.91 12.82 9.43
CA SER A 337 9.82 12.20 10.19
C SER A 337 9.86 10.67 10.18
N LEU A 338 10.22 10.06 9.05
CA LEU A 338 10.38 8.61 8.90
C LEU A 338 11.62 8.07 9.62
N SER A 339 12.67 8.90 9.81
CA SER A 339 13.92 8.50 10.44
C SER A 339 13.97 8.74 11.96
N ILE A 340 12.97 9.41 12.54
CA ILE A 340 12.91 9.70 13.98
C ILE A 340 12.54 8.47 14.82
N PRO A 341 11.54 7.64 14.49
CA PRO A 341 10.99 6.68 15.43
C PRO A 341 12.01 5.62 15.85
N GLN A 342 12.18 5.50 17.17
CA GLN A 342 12.94 4.46 17.82
C GLN A 342 11.96 3.51 18.50
N VAL A 343 12.07 2.20 18.26
CA VAL A 343 11.10 1.22 18.77
C VAL A 343 11.80 -0.08 19.21
N ALA A 344 11.17 -1.22 18.97
CA ALA A 344 11.57 -2.53 19.50
C ALA A 344 13.06 -2.85 19.34
N ALA A 345 13.66 -2.52 18.21
CA ALA A 345 15.08 -2.75 17.95
C ALA A 345 16.00 -2.03 18.94
N THR A 346 15.72 -0.74 19.13
CA THR A 346 16.49 0.11 20.06
C THR A 346 16.32 -0.36 21.50
N LEU A 347 15.09 -0.74 21.89
CA LEU A 347 14.83 -1.28 23.23
C LEU A 347 15.55 -2.62 23.43
N ALA A 348 15.47 -3.54 22.47
CA ALA A 348 16.15 -4.83 22.56
C ALA A 348 17.67 -4.66 22.70
N ALA A 349 18.29 -3.79 21.87
CA ALA A 349 19.69 -3.48 21.96
C ALA A 349 20.07 -2.84 23.33
N THR A 350 19.21 -1.98 23.87
CA THR A 350 19.40 -1.38 25.19
C THR A 350 19.33 -2.42 26.31
N ILE A 351 18.34 -3.35 26.25
CA ILE A 351 18.20 -4.45 27.24
C ILE A 351 19.42 -5.37 27.17
N VAL A 352 19.94 -5.69 25.98
CA VAL A 352 21.17 -6.47 25.83
C VAL A 352 22.33 -5.74 26.50
N GLY A 353 22.52 -4.45 26.22
CA GLY A 353 23.56 -3.65 26.85
C GLY A 353 23.41 -3.53 28.37
N TYR A 354 22.18 -3.41 28.87
CA TYR A 354 21.88 -3.37 30.32
C TYR A 354 22.18 -4.70 31.02
N ASN A 355 21.91 -5.81 30.38
CA ASN A 355 22.13 -7.16 30.94
C ASN A 355 23.58 -7.66 30.75
N THR A 356 24.39 -6.98 29.95
CA THR A 356 25.78 -7.37 29.72
C THR A 356 26.65 -6.89 30.89
N LEU A 357 27.30 -7.86 31.54
CA LEU A 357 28.22 -7.63 32.65
C LEU A 357 29.68 -7.80 32.19
N ASN A 358 30.57 -6.98 32.72
CA ASN A 358 32.00 -7.22 32.59
C ASN A 358 32.50 -8.24 33.64
N PRO A 359 33.74 -8.72 33.58
CA PRO A 359 34.28 -9.64 34.57
C PRO A 359 34.28 -9.12 36.03
N LEU A 360 34.09 -7.80 36.24
CA LEU A 360 33.98 -7.16 37.54
C LEU A 360 32.52 -7.04 38.01
N GLY A 361 31.56 -7.52 37.23
CA GLY A 361 30.13 -7.44 37.54
C GLY A 361 29.46 -6.09 37.24
N GLU A 362 30.13 -5.17 36.54
CA GLU A 362 29.55 -3.89 36.15
C GLU A 362 28.77 -4.00 34.85
N ARG A 363 27.64 -3.29 34.76
CA ARG A 363 26.78 -3.27 33.57
C ARG A 363 27.35 -2.35 32.49
N LEU A 364 27.17 -2.71 31.21
CA LEU A 364 27.57 -1.87 30.06
C LEU A 364 26.72 -0.59 29.99
N LEU A 365 25.41 -0.69 30.16
CA LEU A 365 24.48 0.43 30.24
C LEU A 365 23.84 0.51 31.62
N SER A 366 23.64 1.72 32.14
CA SER A 366 22.95 1.94 33.41
C SER A 366 21.41 1.87 33.25
N GLU A 367 20.71 1.74 34.39
CA GLU A 367 19.25 1.80 34.43
C GLU A 367 18.73 3.16 33.97
N GLU A 368 19.45 4.25 34.22
CA GLU A 368 19.11 5.59 33.73
C GLU A 368 19.05 5.65 32.20
N VAL A 369 19.98 4.98 31.50
CA VAL A 369 19.98 4.88 30.03
C VAL A 369 18.78 4.06 29.56
N LEU A 370 18.47 2.93 30.22
CA LEU A 370 17.30 2.11 29.89
C LEU A 370 16.00 2.93 29.97
N ASN A 371 15.79 3.64 31.08
CA ASN A 371 14.63 4.49 31.28
C ASN A 371 14.59 5.65 30.27
N THR A 372 15.74 6.28 29.98
CA THR A 372 15.86 7.32 28.96
C THR A 372 15.45 6.83 27.59
N VAL A 373 15.86 5.62 27.21
CA VAL A 373 15.48 5.00 25.90
C VAL A 373 13.99 4.70 25.85
N ILE A 374 13.38 4.24 26.95
CA ILE A 374 11.92 4.02 27.00
C ILE A 374 11.17 5.34 26.75
N VAL A 375 11.59 6.44 27.41
CA VAL A 375 10.98 7.76 27.20
C VAL A 375 11.22 8.26 25.76
N MET A 376 12.42 8.09 25.24
CA MET A 376 12.77 8.44 23.86
C MET A 376 11.89 7.68 22.85
N MET A 377 11.65 6.38 23.08
CA MET A 377 10.74 5.59 22.26
C MET A 377 9.33 6.18 22.23
N LEU A 378 8.78 6.51 23.39
CA LEU A 378 7.45 7.12 23.51
C LEU A 378 7.34 8.41 22.68
N VAL A 379 8.27 9.33 22.91
CA VAL A 379 8.28 10.63 22.21
C VAL A 379 8.42 10.43 20.69
N THR A 380 9.33 9.59 20.26
CA THR A 380 9.63 9.43 18.84
C THR A 380 8.59 8.58 18.11
N ALA A 381 8.00 7.57 18.75
CA ALA A 381 6.91 6.76 18.18
C ALA A 381 5.62 7.57 17.99
N THR A 382 5.43 8.62 18.78
CA THR A 382 4.29 9.56 18.64
C THR A 382 4.60 10.66 17.62
N LEU A 383 5.76 11.30 17.76
CA LEU A 383 6.16 12.46 16.94
C LEU A 383 6.40 12.07 15.48
N GLY A 384 7.03 10.91 15.21
CA GLY A 384 7.34 10.46 13.88
C GLY A 384 6.11 10.32 12.97
N PRO A 385 5.11 9.48 13.30
CA PRO A 385 3.89 9.36 12.52
C PRO A 385 3.10 10.67 12.40
N PHE A 386 3.07 11.49 13.45
CA PHE A 386 2.41 12.80 13.40
C PHE A 386 3.06 13.73 12.35
N LEU A 387 4.38 13.83 12.36
CA LEU A 387 5.12 14.63 11.37
C LEU A 387 5.03 14.03 9.97
N THR A 388 5.01 12.70 9.86
CA THR A 388 4.84 12.01 8.57
C THR A 388 3.48 12.32 7.95
N ALA A 389 2.40 12.29 8.74
CA ALA A 389 1.07 12.68 8.26
C ALA A 389 1.04 14.13 7.75
N ARG A 390 1.75 15.03 8.44
CA ARG A 390 1.87 16.43 8.02
C ARG A 390 2.74 16.61 6.75
N ALA A 391 3.82 15.85 6.64
CA ALA A 391 4.67 15.84 5.44
C ALA A 391 3.92 15.29 4.23
N ALA A 392 3.14 14.24 4.43
CA ALA A 392 2.37 13.58 3.38
C ALA A 392 1.40 14.52 2.65
N ALA A 393 0.82 15.49 3.37
CA ALA A 393 -0.07 16.50 2.78
C ALA A 393 0.61 17.40 1.74
N GLY A 394 1.93 17.53 1.80
CA GLY A 394 2.72 18.36 0.86
C GLY A 394 3.61 17.54 -0.10
N LEU A 395 3.59 16.21 0.00
CA LEU A 395 4.30 15.36 -0.96
C LEU A 395 3.47 15.23 -2.23
N THR A 396 4.11 15.49 -3.36
CA THR A 396 3.52 15.16 -4.65
C THR A 396 3.60 13.63 -4.83
N PRO A 397 2.52 12.96 -5.25
CA PRO A 397 2.62 11.61 -5.78
C PRO A 397 3.70 11.59 -6.88
N PRO A 398 4.37 10.46 -7.10
CA PRO A 398 5.33 10.37 -8.18
C PRO A 398 4.66 10.90 -9.44
N THR A 399 5.31 11.88 -10.09
CA THR A 399 4.92 12.27 -11.45
C THR A 399 5.13 11.03 -12.29
N THR A 400 4.08 10.31 -12.57
CA THR A 400 4.09 9.34 -13.65
C THR A 400 4.47 10.15 -14.88
N ASN A 401 5.69 9.94 -15.40
CA ASN A 401 5.98 10.35 -16.75
C ASN A 401 4.87 9.73 -17.59
N PHE A 402 4.12 10.55 -18.34
CA PHE A 402 3.08 10.06 -19.23
C PHE A 402 3.65 8.99 -20.17
N ASP A 403 4.95 9.09 -20.55
CA ASP A 403 5.74 8.06 -21.25
C ASP A 403 5.84 6.71 -20.52
N ALA A 404 5.54 6.63 -19.21
CA ALA A 404 5.62 5.39 -18.41
C ALA A 404 4.25 4.77 -18.13
N VAL A 405 3.14 5.48 -18.33
CA VAL A 405 1.78 4.91 -18.28
C VAL A 405 1.51 4.22 -19.63
N LYS A 406 2.08 3.02 -19.77
CA LYS A 406 1.78 2.17 -20.91
C LYS A 406 0.31 1.81 -20.87
N THR A 407 -0.45 2.32 -21.83
CA THR A 407 -1.87 2.01 -21.96
C THR A 407 -2.04 0.73 -22.79
N PRO A 408 -3.13 -0.03 -22.62
CA PRO A 408 -3.45 -1.17 -23.50
C PRO A 408 -3.64 -0.77 -24.95
N PHE A 409 -3.72 0.53 -25.23
CA PHE A 409 -3.87 1.10 -26.56
C PHE A 409 -2.53 1.53 -27.18
N ASP A 410 -1.40 1.47 -26.45
CA ASP A 410 -0.10 1.81 -26.99
C ASP A 410 0.44 0.67 -27.86
N GLU A 411 0.94 0.97 -29.06
CA GLU A 411 1.48 -0.05 -30.00
C GLU A 411 2.61 -0.88 -29.36
N GLU A 412 3.43 -0.30 -28.47
CA GLU A 412 4.50 -1.00 -27.74
C GLU A 412 3.98 -1.95 -26.65
N ASN A 413 2.75 -1.78 -26.17
CA ASN A 413 2.15 -2.57 -25.09
C ASN A 413 1.05 -3.51 -25.57
N GLN A 414 0.76 -3.54 -26.87
CA GLN A 414 -0.08 -4.60 -27.41
C GLN A 414 0.60 -5.92 -27.06
N PRO A 415 -0.03 -6.78 -26.23
CA PRO A 415 0.41 -8.16 -26.12
C PRO A 415 0.45 -8.68 -27.56
N ASN A 416 1.49 -9.41 -27.96
CA ASN A 416 1.67 -9.92 -29.32
C ASN A 416 0.35 -10.48 -29.91
N GLY A 417 -0.59 -9.62 -30.30
CA GLY A 417 -1.95 -9.97 -30.71
C GLY A 417 -2.84 -8.76 -30.96
N PRO A 418 -3.99 -8.93 -31.62
CA PRO A 418 -4.95 -7.87 -31.92
C PRO A 418 -5.60 -7.31 -30.64
N PHE A 419 -6.02 -6.03 -30.66
CA PHE A 419 -6.77 -5.40 -29.58
C PHE A 419 -8.03 -6.23 -29.27
N THR A 420 -8.11 -6.80 -28.07
CA THR A 420 -9.15 -7.75 -27.69
C THR A 420 -10.03 -7.18 -26.58
N VAL A 421 -11.32 -7.05 -26.86
CA VAL A 421 -12.31 -6.59 -25.89
C VAL A 421 -13.18 -7.75 -25.43
N ILE A 422 -13.18 -8.06 -24.14
CA ILE A 422 -14.10 -9.05 -23.56
C ILE A 422 -15.40 -8.35 -23.16
N VAL A 423 -16.51 -8.95 -23.56
CA VAL A 423 -17.86 -8.51 -23.22
C VAL A 423 -18.57 -9.63 -22.47
N PRO A 424 -18.64 -9.58 -21.12
CA PRO A 424 -19.43 -10.51 -20.35
C PRO A 424 -20.92 -10.32 -20.65
N VAL A 425 -21.57 -11.36 -21.17
CA VAL A 425 -22.99 -11.37 -21.52
C VAL A 425 -23.79 -12.25 -20.56
N TYR A 426 -24.79 -11.65 -19.94
CA TYR A 426 -25.66 -12.31 -18.97
C TYR A 426 -27.14 -11.95 -19.15
N ASN A 427 -27.45 -10.69 -19.52
CA ASN A 427 -28.80 -10.18 -19.70
C ASN A 427 -29.01 -9.74 -21.15
N PRO A 428 -29.93 -10.37 -21.89
CA PRO A 428 -30.22 -10.01 -23.29
C PRO A 428 -30.67 -8.55 -23.50
N GLU A 429 -31.27 -7.91 -22.51
CA GLU A 429 -31.72 -6.53 -22.62
C GLU A 429 -30.60 -5.52 -22.72
N THR A 430 -29.46 -5.80 -22.06
CA THR A 430 -28.27 -4.91 -22.05
C THR A 430 -27.23 -5.32 -23.07
N GLU A 431 -27.32 -6.53 -23.60
CA GLU A 431 -26.34 -7.16 -24.49
C GLU A 431 -26.07 -6.33 -25.75
N LYS A 432 -27.13 -5.85 -26.42
CA LYS A 432 -27.02 -5.07 -27.64
C LYS A 432 -26.13 -3.81 -27.44
N ASN A 433 -26.42 -3.03 -26.41
CA ASN A 433 -25.68 -1.79 -26.14
C ASN A 433 -24.23 -2.06 -25.70
N LEU A 434 -23.97 -3.17 -24.99
CA LEU A 434 -22.62 -3.57 -24.59
C LEU A 434 -21.78 -3.99 -25.79
N VAL A 435 -22.34 -4.82 -26.68
CA VAL A 435 -21.68 -5.26 -27.91
C VAL A 435 -21.44 -4.08 -28.85
N GLU A 436 -22.42 -3.17 -28.98
CA GLU A 436 -22.30 -1.95 -29.76
C GLU A 436 -21.17 -1.04 -29.24
N MET A 437 -21.08 -0.85 -27.91
CA MET A 437 -19.98 -0.10 -27.29
C MET A 437 -18.63 -0.72 -27.59
N ALA A 438 -18.50 -2.05 -27.42
CA ALA A 438 -17.27 -2.78 -27.72
C ALA A 438 -16.92 -2.72 -29.20
N ALA A 439 -17.93 -2.80 -30.09
CA ALA A 439 -17.71 -2.72 -31.55
C ALA A 439 -17.13 -1.37 -31.97
N LEU A 440 -17.62 -0.25 -31.39
CA LEU A 440 -17.09 1.08 -31.67
C LEU A 440 -15.61 1.20 -31.28
N LEU A 441 -15.22 0.64 -30.14
CA LEU A 441 -13.83 0.66 -29.66
C LEU A 441 -12.91 -0.24 -30.51
N VAL A 442 -13.39 -1.44 -30.86
CA VAL A 442 -12.60 -2.42 -31.61
C VAL A 442 -12.40 -2.00 -33.07
N ARG A 443 -13.37 -1.34 -33.68
CA ARG A 443 -13.27 -0.87 -35.10
C ARG A 443 -12.14 0.12 -35.31
N GLN A 444 -11.86 0.95 -34.32
CA GLN A 444 -10.76 1.91 -34.39
C GLN A 444 -9.39 1.24 -34.33
N GLU A 445 -9.26 0.15 -33.57
CA GLU A 445 -7.99 -0.50 -33.28
C GLU A 445 -7.79 -1.79 -34.12
N GLU A 446 -8.64 -2.05 -35.13
CA GLU A 446 -8.63 -3.26 -35.95
C GLU A 446 -8.58 -4.58 -35.13
N GLY A 447 -9.27 -4.60 -33.99
CA GLY A 447 -9.24 -5.67 -33.01
C GLY A 447 -10.36 -6.71 -33.16
N ARG A 448 -10.67 -7.42 -32.05
CA ARG A 448 -11.75 -8.40 -31.95
C ARG A 448 -12.53 -8.29 -30.66
N ILE A 449 -13.79 -8.73 -30.69
CA ILE A 449 -14.65 -8.89 -29.50
C ILE A 449 -14.62 -10.36 -29.08
N VAL A 450 -14.59 -10.61 -27.79
CA VAL A 450 -14.79 -11.93 -27.19
C VAL A 450 -16.04 -11.85 -26.31
N PRO A 451 -17.24 -12.17 -26.83
CA PRO A 451 -18.44 -12.35 -26.03
C PRO A 451 -18.21 -13.53 -25.09
N LEU A 452 -18.37 -13.30 -23.78
CA LEU A 452 -18.06 -14.27 -22.73
C LEU A 452 -19.30 -14.52 -21.87
N SER A 453 -19.69 -15.79 -21.70
CA SER A 453 -20.68 -16.17 -20.70
C SER A 453 -20.11 -17.18 -19.71
N ILE A 454 -20.38 -16.95 -18.41
CA ILE A 454 -19.94 -17.85 -17.36
C ILE A 454 -21.12 -18.76 -16.98
N ALA A 455 -21.00 -20.05 -17.30
CA ALA A 455 -21.91 -21.08 -16.81
C ALA A 455 -21.55 -21.38 -15.35
N ARG A 456 -22.34 -20.81 -14.42
CA ARG A 456 -22.07 -20.98 -12.99
C ARG A 456 -22.46 -22.39 -12.55
N VAL A 457 -21.46 -23.15 -12.09
CA VAL A 457 -21.62 -24.53 -11.60
C VAL A 457 -21.15 -24.60 -10.16
N MET A 458 -22.04 -25.05 -9.26
CA MET A 458 -21.69 -25.33 -7.87
C MET A 458 -21.43 -26.84 -7.69
N ALA A 459 -20.54 -27.21 -6.78
CA ALA A 459 -20.14 -28.60 -6.52
C ALA A 459 -21.29 -29.58 -6.19
N GLN A 460 -22.51 -29.06 -5.89
CA GLN A 460 -23.70 -29.85 -5.55
C GLN A 460 -24.76 -29.86 -6.67
N MET A 461 -24.48 -29.34 -7.87
CA MET A 461 -25.44 -29.30 -8.98
C MET A 461 -25.55 -30.67 -9.64
N GLU A 462 -26.78 -31.07 -9.98
CA GLU A 462 -27.02 -32.25 -10.83
C GLU A 462 -26.55 -32.03 -12.27
N ALA A 463 -26.10 -33.06 -12.95
CA ALA A 463 -25.58 -33.00 -14.31
C ALA A 463 -26.57 -32.31 -15.29
N SER A 464 -27.86 -32.55 -15.14
CA SER A 464 -28.90 -31.91 -15.95
C SER A 464 -28.99 -30.38 -15.78
N ALA A 465 -28.71 -29.88 -14.59
CA ALA A 465 -28.67 -28.44 -14.31
C ALA A 465 -27.40 -27.79 -14.85
N VAL A 466 -26.28 -28.51 -14.86
CA VAL A 466 -25.01 -28.08 -15.50
C VAL A 466 -25.20 -27.95 -17.02
N ASP A 467 -25.78 -28.96 -17.66
CA ASP A 467 -26.06 -28.94 -19.09
C ASP A 467 -27.00 -27.80 -19.49
N ALA A 468 -28.04 -27.55 -18.68
CA ALA A 468 -28.96 -26.43 -18.91
C ALA A 468 -28.27 -25.06 -18.79
N ALA A 469 -27.36 -24.89 -17.83
CA ALA A 469 -26.57 -23.67 -17.68
C ALA A 469 -25.63 -23.44 -18.87
N LEU A 470 -25.00 -24.51 -19.35
CA LEU A 470 -24.11 -24.46 -20.51
C LEU A 470 -24.85 -24.06 -21.78
N ILE A 471 -25.96 -24.74 -22.09
CA ILE A 471 -26.82 -24.45 -23.26
C ILE A 471 -27.31 -22.99 -23.22
N ARG A 472 -27.66 -22.49 -22.03
CA ARG A 472 -28.08 -21.08 -21.87
C ARG A 472 -26.93 -20.12 -22.18
N SER A 473 -25.73 -20.41 -21.68
CA SER A 473 -24.54 -19.60 -21.91
C SER A 473 -24.13 -19.59 -23.37
N GLU A 474 -24.19 -20.73 -24.06
CA GLU A 474 -23.93 -20.86 -25.51
C GLU A 474 -24.89 -20.01 -26.35
N LYS A 475 -26.18 -20.01 -26.00
CA LYS A 475 -27.20 -19.20 -26.70
C LYS A 475 -26.93 -17.70 -26.56
N LEU A 476 -26.57 -17.23 -25.35
CA LEU A 476 -26.24 -15.83 -25.12
C LEU A 476 -25.01 -15.41 -25.94
N VAL A 477 -23.95 -16.22 -25.90
CA VAL A 477 -22.74 -15.92 -26.66
C VAL A 477 -22.98 -15.94 -28.17
N ALA A 478 -23.78 -16.89 -28.67
CA ALA A 478 -24.14 -16.96 -30.11
C ALA A 478 -24.89 -15.69 -30.56
N ALA A 479 -25.83 -15.18 -29.77
CA ALA A 479 -26.54 -13.94 -30.05
C ALA A 479 -25.58 -12.73 -30.08
N ALA A 480 -24.65 -12.62 -29.13
CA ALA A 480 -23.65 -11.56 -29.09
C ALA A 480 -22.68 -11.64 -30.29
N VAL A 481 -22.30 -12.82 -30.73
CA VAL A 481 -21.49 -13.00 -31.95
C VAL A 481 -22.25 -12.50 -33.18
N GLN A 482 -23.53 -12.85 -33.33
CA GLN A 482 -24.36 -12.35 -34.41
C GLN A 482 -24.45 -10.82 -34.42
N LEU A 483 -24.73 -10.22 -33.27
CA LEU A 483 -24.74 -8.75 -33.10
C LEU A 483 -23.38 -8.14 -33.49
N SER A 484 -22.27 -8.73 -33.08
CA SER A 484 -20.94 -8.24 -33.43
C SER A 484 -20.70 -8.25 -34.95
N GLN A 485 -21.19 -9.28 -35.65
CA GLN A 485 -21.12 -9.37 -37.12
C GLN A 485 -21.99 -8.30 -37.79
N GLU A 486 -23.16 -7.97 -37.24
CA GLU A 486 -24.00 -6.89 -37.74
C GLU A 486 -23.30 -5.54 -37.64
N PHE A 487 -22.46 -5.32 -36.61
CA PHE A 487 -21.60 -4.15 -36.46
C PHE A 487 -20.28 -4.25 -37.29
N GLY A 488 -20.07 -5.32 -38.06
CA GLY A 488 -18.90 -5.47 -38.93
C GLY A 488 -17.59 -5.75 -38.19
N VAL A 489 -17.64 -6.35 -36.99
CA VAL A 489 -16.48 -6.63 -36.16
C VAL A 489 -16.29 -8.15 -36.00
N LYS A 490 -15.02 -8.59 -35.96
CA LYS A 490 -14.70 -10.00 -35.68
C LYS A 490 -15.05 -10.35 -34.23
N ALA A 491 -15.75 -11.46 -34.04
CA ALA A 491 -16.11 -11.94 -32.72
C ALA A 491 -15.77 -13.43 -32.54
N GLU A 492 -15.15 -13.77 -31.41
CA GLU A 492 -14.82 -15.14 -31.02
C GLU A 492 -15.61 -15.51 -29.76
N PRO A 493 -16.49 -16.54 -29.84
CA PRO A 493 -17.32 -16.93 -28.70
C PRO A 493 -16.47 -17.56 -27.61
N ALA A 494 -16.77 -17.24 -26.34
CA ALA A 494 -16.18 -17.89 -25.18
C ALA A 494 -17.26 -18.25 -24.16
N VAL A 495 -17.29 -19.52 -23.76
CA VAL A 495 -18.11 -20.00 -22.63
C VAL A 495 -17.16 -20.64 -21.63
N ARG A 496 -17.30 -20.28 -20.37
CA ARG A 496 -16.47 -20.81 -19.28
C ARG A 496 -17.36 -21.37 -18.18
N ILE A 497 -16.95 -22.48 -17.61
CA ILE A 497 -17.56 -23.05 -16.41
C ILE A 497 -16.75 -22.55 -15.20
N ASP A 498 -17.40 -21.92 -14.24
CA ASP A 498 -16.77 -21.44 -13.02
C ASP A 498 -17.81 -21.36 -11.90
N ASP A 499 -17.40 -21.43 -10.64
CA ASP A 499 -18.27 -21.24 -9.50
C ASP A 499 -18.42 -19.76 -9.12
N ASP A 500 -17.45 -18.93 -9.50
CA ASP A 500 -17.43 -17.49 -9.32
C ASP A 500 -17.35 -16.71 -10.65
N ILE A 501 -18.37 -15.86 -10.87
CA ILE A 501 -18.48 -15.08 -12.10
C ILE A 501 -17.31 -14.12 -12.30
N ALA A 502 -16.87 -13.44 -11.23
CA ALA A 502 -15.77 -12.47 -11.33
C ALA A 502 -14.43 -13.15 -11.64
N GLN A 503 -14.16 -14.29 -11.01
CA GLN A 503 -12.97 -15.09 -11.28
C GLN A 503 -13.02 -15.67 -12.69
N GLY A 504 -14.16 -16.23 -13.10
CA GLY A 504 -14.32 -16.75 -14.45
C GLY A 504 -14.05 -15.71 -15.54
N ILE A 505 -14.52 -14.46 -15.35
CA ILE A 505 -14.22 -13.35 -16.27
C ILE A 505 -12.73 -12.99 -16.23
N ALA A 506 -12.13 -12.90 -15.05
CA ALA A 506 -10.73 -12.55 -14.88
C ALA A 506 -9.80 -13.62 -15.51
N HIS A 507 -10.12 -14.91 -15.35
CA HIS A 507 -9.38 -16.01 -15.99
C HIS A 507 -9.49 -15.96 -17.51
N ALA A 508 -10.72 -15.82 -18.03
CA ALA A 508 -10.93 -15.70 -19.47
C ALA A 508 -10.19 -14.48 -20.06
N SER A 509 -10.15 -13.36 -19.31
CA SER A 509 -9.44 -12.18 -19.78
C SER A 509 -7.93 -12.39 -19.91
N ARG A 510 -7.30 -13.16 -19.02
CA ARG A 510 -5.89 -13.53 -19.11
C ARG A 510 -5.62 -14.51 -20.26
N GLU A 511 -6.46 -15.54 -20.40
CA GLU A 511 -6.35 -16.53 -21.48
C GLU A 511 -6.44 -15.90 -22.87
N GLN A 512 -7.40 -14.98 -23.04
CA GLN A 512 -7.63 -14.25 -24.30
C GLN A 512 -6.70 -13.06 -24.49
N LYS A 513 -5.81 -12.76 -23.52
CA LYS A 513 -4.93 -11.59 -23.52
C LYS A 513 -5.74 -10.31 -23.77
N ALA A 514 -6.82 -10.14 -23.04
CA ALA A 514 -7.73 -9.02 -23.23
C ALA A 514 -7.05 -7.67 -22.95
N SER A 515 -7.32 -6.70 -23.82
CA SER A 515 -6.90 -5.32 -23.65
C SER A 515 -7.88 -4.49 -22.80
N LEU A 516 -9.18 -4.90 -22.81
CA LEU A 516 -10.25 -4.21 -22.10
C LEU A 516 -11.39 -5.18 -21.79
N ILE A 517 -12.05 -5.00 -20.65
CA ILE A 517 -13.32 -5.64 -20.32
C ILE A 517 -14.41 -4.58 -20.34
N VAL A 518 -15.48 -4.77 -21.12
CA VAL A 518 -16.68 -3.90 -21.15
C VAL A 518 -17.86 -4.67 -20.58
N MET A 519 -18.34 -4.27 -19.40
CA MET A 519 -19.44 -4.98 -18.73
C MET A 519 -20.58 -4.05 -18.34
N GLY A 520 -21.78 -4.61 -18.21
CA GLY A 520 -22.96 -3.88 -17.76
C GLY A 520 -23.01 -3.70 -16.24
N TRP A 521 -23.62 -2.61 -15.82
CA TRP A 521 -23.95 -2.35 -14.42
C TRP A 521 -25.14 -3.22 -14.01
N GLY A 522 -24.92 -4.24 -13.18
CA GLY A 522 -26.00 -5.06 -12.63
C GLY A 522 -26.70 -4.33 -11.46
N GLU A 523 -28.02 -4.18 -11.54
CA GLU A 523 -28.82 -3.71 -10.40
C GLU A 523 -28.82 -4.76 -9.29
N THR A 524 -27.99 -4.61 -8.29
CA THR A 524 -27.96 -5.47 -7.10
C THR A 524 -28.57 -4.75 -5.90
N THR A 525 -29.88 -4.87 -5.76
CA THR A 525 -30.64 -4.33 -4.61
C THR A 525 -30.69 -5.26 -3.40
N THR A 526 -30.05 -6.44 -3.45
CA THR A 526 -30.14 -7.45 -2.39
C THR A 526 -29.14 -7.21 -1.25
N LEU A 527 -29.60 -7.43 0.00
CA LEU A 527 -28.76 -7.43 1.23
C LEU A 527 -27.51 -8.30 1.11
N ARG A 528 -27.58 -9.39 0.32
CA ARG A 528 -26.47 -10.30 0.06
C ARG A 528 -25.31 -9.65 -0.73
N ALA A 529 -25.63 -8.75 -1.67
CA ALA A 529 -24.63 -8.01 -2.44
C ALA A 529 -23.89 -6.97 -1.57
N ARG A 530 -24.59 -6.39 -0.58
CA ARG A 530 -23.97 -5.47 0.40
C ARG A 530 -23.02 -6.16 1.38
N LEU A 531 -23.30 -7.45 1.73
CA LEU A 531 -22.52 -8.20 2.72
C LEU A 531 -21.35 -9.00 2.13
N PHE A 532 -21.44 -9.44 0.84
CA PHE A 532 -20.46 -10.35 0.23
C PHE A 532 -19.71 -9.78 -0.98
N GLY A 533 -19.82 -8.48 -1.24
CA GLY A 533 -19.21 -7.82 -2.40
C GLY A 533 -19.95 -8.08 -3.71
N ASN A 534 -19.94 -7.08 -4.61
CA ASN A 534 -20.55 -7.16 -5.93
C ASN A 534 -19.57 -7.87 -6.90
N VAL A 535 -20.08 -8.57 -7.93
CA VAL A 535 -19.27 -9.13 -9.02
C VAL A 535 -18.36 -8.07 -9.65
N ILE A 536 -18.88 -6.85 -9.82
CA ILE A 536 -18.14 -5.68 -10.31
C ILE A 536 -16.92 -5.40 -9.42
N ASP A 537 -17.12 -5.37 -8.09
CA ASP A 537 -16.08 -5.08 -7.14
C ASP A 537 -14.96 -6.12 -7.20
N ARG A 538 -15.31 -7.40 -7.20
CA ARG A 538 -14.34 -8.48 -7.31
C ARG A 538 -13.62 -8.48 -8.65
N LEU A 539 -14.31 -8.24 -9.77
CA LEU A 539 -13.69 -8.20 -11.07
C LEU A 539 -12.69 -7.05 -11.21
N LEU A 540 -13.04 -5.86 -10.71
CA LEU A 540 -12.14 -4.72 -10.69
C LEU A 540 -10.84 -4.96 -9.88
N TRP A 541 -10.84 -5.98 -9.00
CA TRP A 541 -9.68 -6.41 -8.23
C TRP A 541 -8.86 -7.52 -8.90
N THR A 542 -9.52 -8.41 -9.64
CA THR A 542 -8.88 -9.61 -10.19
C THR A 542 -8.52 -9.49 -11.65
N ALA A 543 -9.08 -8.50 -12.35
CA ALA A 543 -8.79 -8.26 -13.75
C ALA A 543 -7.34 -7.77 -13.95
N HIS A 544 -6.66 -8.30 -14.97
CA HIS A 544 -5.30 -7.88 -15.34
C HIS A 544 -5.29 -6.73 -16.37
N CYS A 545 -6.45 -6.33 -16.86
CA CYS A 545 -6.64 -5.26 -17.83
C CYS A 545 -7.72 -4.29 -17.33
N PRO A 546 -7.80 -3.06 -17.86
CA PRO A 546 -8.84 -2.10 -17.51
C PRO A 546 -10.25 -2.66 -17.65
N VAL A 547 -11.16 -2.23 -16.78
CA VAL A 547 -12.55 -2.64 -16.78
C VAL A 547 -13.44 -1.40 -16.92
N ALA A 548 -14.25 -1.36 -17.96
CA ALA A 548 -15.29 -0.36 -18.19
C ALA A 548 -16.64 -0.91 -17.72
N VAL A 549 -17.13 -0.43 -16.59
CA VAL A 549 -18.45 -0.78 -16.07
C VAL A 549 -19.47 0.25 -16.58
N THR A 550 -20.45 -0.20 -17.36
CA THR A 550 -21.32 0.69 -18.11
C THR A 550 -22.78 0.61 -17.66
N ARG A 551 -23.42 1.77 -17.50
CA ARG A 551 -24.88 1.92 -17.35
C ARG A 551 -25.39 2.73 -18.54
N LEU A 552 -25.79 2.04 -19.60
CA LEU A 552 -26.20 2.66 -20.86
C LEU A 552 -27.73 2.84 -20.91
N ARG A 553 -28.18 4.08 -21.13
CA ARG A 553 -29.59 4.44 -21.27
C ARG A 553 -30.06 4.58 -22.72
N GLY A 554 -29.13 4.49 -23.67
CA GLY A 554 -29.39 4.57 -25.11
C GLY A 554 -28.26 3.90 -25.90
N SER A 555 -28.39 3.95 -27.24
CA SER A 555 -27.38 3.39 -28.15
C SER A 555 -26.05 4.18 -28.05
N PRO A 556 -24.91 3.50 -27.85
CA PRO A 556 -23.60 4.12 -27.86
C PRO A 556 -23.26 4.91 -29.14
N MET A 557 -23.80 4.54 -30.30
CA MET A 557 -23.61 5.26 -31.55
C MET A 557 -24.20 6.67 -31.56
N GLN A 558 -25.14 6.94 -30.67
CA GLN A 558 -25.80 8.26 -30.59
C GLN A 558 -25.12 9.21 -29.61
N MET A 559 -24.15 8.75 -28.84
CA MET A 559 -23.46 9.52 -27.82
C MET A 559 -22.41 10.44 -28.47
N LYS A 560 -22.72 11.71 -28.57
CA LYS A 560 -21.86 12.72 -29.21
C LYS A 560 -21.20 13.68 -28.21
N ARG A 561 -21.83 13.93 -27.06
CA ARG A 561 -21.30 14.82 -26.03
C ARG A 561 -20.87 13.98 -24.85
N ILE A 562 -19.54 13.88 -24.63
CA ILE A 562 -18.93 13.01 -23.64
C ILE A 562 -18.23 13.87 -22.60
N LEU A 563 -18.62 13.73 -21.33
CA LEU A 563 -18.00 14.38 -20.19
C LEU A 563 -17.06 13.38 -19.48
N VAL A 564 -15.80 13.74 -19.34
CA VAL A 564 -14.80 12.96 -18.60
C VAL A 564 -14.44 13.69 -17.33
N LEU A 565 -14.73 13.09 -16.18
CA LEU A 565 -14.37 13.64 -14.88
C LEU A 565 -12.89 13.39 -14.61
N VAL A 566 -12.16 14.45 -14.28
CA VAL A 566 -10.74 14.38 -13.94
C VAL A 566 -10.53 14.87 -12.52
N ASP A 567 -9.88 14.04 -11.69
CA ASP A 567 -9.46 14.41 -10.36
C ASP A 567 -8.11 15.18 -10.36
N ASN A 568 -7.55 15.44 -9.18
CA ASN A 568 -6.24 16.10 -9.04
C ASN A 568 -5.05 15.27 -9.58
N LEU A 569 -5.26 14.01 -9.97
CA LEU A 569 -4.26 13.10 -10.49
C LEU A 569 -4.53 12.82 -11.97
N VAL A 570 -4.11 13.73 -12.84
CA VAL A 570 -4.32 13.68 -14.31
C VAL A 570 -3.84 12.35 -14.92
N ALA A 571 -2.74 11.79 -14.40
CA ALA A 571 -2.23 10.50 -14.86
C ALA A 571 -3.24 9.34 -14.78
N ARG A 572 -4.19 9.39 -13.87
CA ARG A 572 -5.27 8.39 -13.76
C ARG A 572 -6.33 8.53 -14.85
N ALA A 573 -6.46 9.72 -15.43
CA ALA A 573 -7.47 10.00 -16.45
C ALA A 573 -7.12 9.44 -17.84
N VAL A 574 -5.88 9.03 -18.09
CA VAL A 574 -5.39 8.59 -19.40
C VAL A 574 -6.33 7.57 -20.06
N PHE A 575 -6.70 6.51 -19.34
CA PHE A 575 -7.61 5.49 -19.87
C PHE A 575 -9.02 6.04 -20.15
N SER A 576 -9.55 6.88 -19.27
CA SER A 576 -10.87 7.49 -19.41
C SER A 576 -10.91 8.45 -20.61
N VAL A 577 -9.86 9.24 -20.77
CA VAL A 577 -9.74 10.21 -21.88
C VAL A 577 -9.60 9.47 -23.20
N ARG A 578 -8.75 8.44 -23.27
CA ARG A 578 -8.56 7.66 -24.50
C ARG A 578 -9.83 6.91 -24.88
N PHE A 579 -10.50 6.29 -23.92
CA PHE A 579 -11.81 5.64 -24.15
C PHE A 579 -12.83 6.65 -24.70
N ALA A 580 -12.93 7.85 -24.10
CA ALA A 580 -13.82 8.89 -24.55
C ALA A 580 -13.49 9.39 -25.96
N TYR A 581 -12.21 9.60 -26.24
CA TYR A 581 -11.73 10.07 -27.53
C TYR A 581 -12.00 9.04 -28.64
N SER A 582 -11.71 7.75 -28.40
CA SER A 582 -12.03 6.68 -29.34
C SER A 582 -13.52 6.61 -29.66
N LEU A 583 -14.38 6.77 -28.67
CA LEU A 583 -15.82 6.78 -28.88
C LEU A 583 -16.28 8.06 -29.64
N ALA A 584 -15.74 9.21 -29.30
CA ALA A 584 -16.05 10.48 -29.94
C ALA A 584 -15.63 10.50 -31.42
N GLN A 585 -14.45 9.95 -31.74
CA GLN A 585 -14.00 9.83 -33.13
C GLN A 585 -14.97 9.01 -33.98
N MET A 586 -15.43 7.87 -33.47
CA MET A 586 -16.35 7.02 -34.20
C MET A 586 -17.75 7.64 -34.39
N ASN A 587 -18.20 8.45 -33.42
CA ASN A 587 -19.53 9.07 -33.44
C ASN A 587 -19.54 10.50 -34.00
N GLY A 588 -18.39 11.07 -34.36
CA GLY A 588 -18.28 12.51 -34.73
C GLY A 588 -18.69 13.42 -33.57
N GLY A 589 -18.30 13.06 -32.36
CA GLY A 589 -18.68 13.73 -31.12
C GLY A 589 -17.57 14.63 -30.56
N GLN A 590 -17.83 15.23 -29.38
CA GLN A 590 -16.91 16.08 -28.64
C GLN A 590 -16.71 15.53 -27.22
N VAL A 591 -15.48 15.67 -26.69
CA VAL A 591 -15.10 15.29 -25.33
C VAL A 591 -14.83 16.55 -24.51
N THR A 592 -15.37 16.60 -23.30
CA THR A 592 -15.05 17.65 -22.33
C THR A 592 -14.38 17.02 -21.12
N LEU A 593 -13.14 17.45 -20.83
CA LEU A 593 -12.43 17.11 -19.60
C LEU A 593 -12.87 18.09 -18.52
N PHE A 594 -13.55 17.59 -17.51
CA PHE A 594 -14.15 18.41 -16.46
C PHE A 594 -13.45 18.18 -15.12
N HIS A 595 -12.85 19.23 -14.59
CA HIS A 595 -12.21 19.25 -13.28
C HIS A 595 -12.93 20.21 -12.35
N VAL A 596 -13.32 19.75 -11.16
CA VAL A 596 -13.92 20.58 -10.12
C VAL A 596 -12.88 20.80 -9.01
N CYS A 597 -12.60 22.06 -8.69
CA CYS A 597 -11.68 22.45 -7.63
C CYS A 597 -12.39 23.27 -6.55
N ASP A 598 -11.85 23.28 -5.33
CA ASP A 598 -12.32 24.17 -4.26
C ASP A 598 -12.11 25.64 -4.68
N ARG A 599 -13.04 26.53 -4.35
CA ARG A 599 -12.95 27.98 -4.62
C ARG A 599 -11.70 28.63 -4.03
N ARG A 600 -11.08 28.02 -3.04
CA ARG A 600 -9.85 28.47 -2.37
C ARG A 600 -8.58 27.91 -3.02
N THR A 601 -8.70 27.08 -4.04
CA THR A 601 -7.54 26.50 -4.72
C THR A 601 -6.71 27.62 -5.39
N PRO A 602 -5.39 27.70 -5.11
CA PRO A 602 -4.53 28.72 -5.71
C PRO A 602 -4.54 28.64 -7.25
N GLU A 603 -4.52 29.76 -7.91
CA GLU A 603 -4.55 29.87 -9.38
C GLU A 603 -3.37 29.12 -10.05
N GLU A 604 -2.22 29.05 -9.37
CA GLU A 604 -1.05 28.30 -9.82
C GLU A 604 -1.33 26.78 -9.92
N VAL A 605 -2.15 26.23 -9.02
CA VAL A 605 -2.54 24.80 -9.03
C VAL A 605 -3.46 24.53 -10.22
N ASN A 606 -4.44 25.41 -10.47
CA ASN A 606 -5.36 25.28 -11.60
C ASN A 606 -4.62 25.43 -12.93
N ALA A 607 -3.68 26.36 -13.03
CA ALA A 607 -2.83 26.53 -14.20
C ALA A 607 -1.96 25.29 -14.48
N ARG A 608 -1.45 24.63 -13.41
CA ARG A 608 -0.70 23.39 -13.54
C ARG A 608 -1.57 22.24 -14.04
N ILE A 609 -2.76 22.05 -13.47
CA ILE A 609 -3.71 21.00 -13.90
C ILE A 609 -4.09 21.24 -15.37
N HIS A 610 -4.37 22.49 -15.76
CA HIS A 610 -4.67 22.82 -17.14
C HIS A 610 -3.52 22.49 -18.09
N ALA A 611 -2.28 22.78 -17.71
CA ALA A 611 -1.09 22.44 -18.49
C ALA A 611 -0.89 20.93 -18.63
N GLU A 612 -1.07 20.16 -17.55
CA GLU A 612 -0.99 18.72 -17.56
C GLU A 612 -2.08 18.08 -18.46
N LEU A 613 -3.32 18.57 -18.38
CA LEU A 613 -4.42 18.14 -19.26
C LEU A 613 -4.16 18.50 -20.73
N SER A 614 -3.60 19.67 -21.00
CA SER A 614 -3.26 20.10 -22.37
C SER A 614 -2.14 19.22 -22.95
N ALA A 615 -1.14 18.84 -22.14
CA ALA A 615 -0.10 17.90 -22.55
C ALA A 615 -0.70 16.52 -22.88
N LEU A 616 -1.61 16.02 -22.03
CA LEU A 616 -2.32 14.76 -22.23
C LEU A 616 -3.13 14.76 -23.55
N ILE A 617 -3.84 15.86 -23.84
CA ILE A 617 -4.60 16.00 -25.11
C ILE A 617 -3.66 15.95 -26.32
N THR A 618 -2.52 16.64 -26.26
CA THR A 618 -1.55 16.67 -27.36
C THR A 618 -1.00 15.27 -27.66
N GLU A 619 -0.82 14.45 -26.63
CA GLU A 619 -0.35 13.07 -26.76
C GLU A 619 -1.43 12.13 -27.29
N LEU A 620 -2.64 12.19 -26.72
CA LEU A 620 -3.71 11.22 -27.04
C LEU A 620 -4.51 11.56 -28.30
N ALA A 621 -4.59 12.83 -28.68
CA ALA A 621 -5.37 13.31 -29.83
C ALA A 621 -4.51 14.13 -30.82
N PRO A 622 -3.40 13.57 -31.36
CA PRO A 622 -2.51 14.32 -32.22
C PRO A 622 -3.18 14.75 -33.55
N SER A 623 -4.21 14.02 -33.98
CA SER A 623 -4.88 14.26 -35.27
C SER A 623 -5.92 15.38 -35.20
N ASP A 624 -6.62 15.53 -34.09
CA ASP A 624 -7.64 16.58 -33.89
C ASP A 624 -7.79 16.98 -32.40
N PRO A 625 -6.86 17.79 -31.88
CA PRO A 625 -6.93 18.28 -30.50
C PRO A 625 -8.17 19.13 -30.21
N ALA A 626 -8.78 19.75 -31.23
CA ALA A 626 -9.97 20.59 -31.07
C ALA A 626 -11.24 19.82 -30.69
N GLN A 627 -11.22 18.51 -30.80
CA GLN A 627 -12.32 17.64 -30.40
C GLN A 627 -12.39 17.46 -28.87
N ILE A 628 -11.36 17.88 -28.12
CA ILE A 628 -11.30 17.78 -26.65
C ILE A 628 -11.23 19.19 -26.04
N GLN A 629 -12.18 19.51 -25.17
CA GLN A 629 -12.25 20.77 -24.43
C GLN A 629 -11.90 20.54 -22.94
N ILE A 630 -11.20 21.50 -22.33
CA ILE A 630 -10.90 21.49 -20.88
C ILE A 630 -11.81 22.52 -20.19
N VAL A 631 -12.47 22.09 -19.11
CA VAL A 631 -13.29 22.95 -18.26
C VAL A 631 -12.87 22.73 -16.81
N ILE A 632 -12.42 23.80 -16.14
CA ILE A 632 -12.09 23.82 -14.72
C ILE A 632 -13.13 24.68 -14.01
N ALA A 633 -13.88 24.09 -13.07
CA ALA A 633 -14.97 24.75 -12.38
C ALA A 633 -14.67 24.88 -10.87
N PRO A 634 -14.50 26.11 -10.33
CA PRO A 634 -14.36 26.30 -8.88
C PRO A 634 -15.72 26.15 -8.19
N ASN A 635 -15.90 25.09 -7.41
CA ASN A 635 -17.13 24.84 -6.65
C ASN A 635 -16.84 24.02 -5.39
N ASP A 636 -17.42 24.45 -4.25
CA ASP A 636 -17.29 23.75 -2.96
C ASP A 636 -18.22 22.51 -2.89
N ASP A 637 -19.30 22.49 -3.65
CA ASP A 637 -20.18 21.33 -3.84
C ASP A 637 -19.79 20.57 -5.12
N ILE A 638 -18.84 19.67 -5.00
CA ILE A 638 -18.31 18.88 -6.12
C ILE A 638 -19.39 18.01 -6.76
N PRO A 639 -20.18 17.20 -6.01
CA PRO A 639 -21.24 16.39 -6.61
C PRO A 639 -22.29 17.22 -7.36
N GLY A 640 -22.75 18.28 -6.75
CA GLY A 640 -23.74 19.18 -7.37
C GLY A 640 -23.23 19.85 -8.65
N ALA A 641 -21.97 20.26 -8.69
CA ALA A 641 -21.34 20.84 -9.88
C ALA A 641 -21.25 19.80 -11.03
N ILE A 642 -20.87 18.57 -10.72
CA ILE A 642 -20.80 17.47 -11.70
C ILE A 642 -22.19 17.15 -12.25
N LEU A 643 -23.20 17.01 -11.39
CA LEU A 643 -24.57 16.67 -11.79
C LEU A 643 -25.20 17.76 -12.67
N ASN A 644 -24.98 19.02 -12.34
CA ASN A 644 -25.47 20.16 -13.15
C ASN A 644 -24.82 20.18 -14.53
N GLU A 645 -23.51 19.99 -14.61
CA GLU A 645 -22.80 19.95 -15.89
C GLU A 645 -23.23 18.75 -16.73
N ALA A 646 -23.39 17.58 -16.11
CA ALA A 646 -23.75 16.32 -16.77
C ALA A 646 -25.10 16.35 -17.52
N ILE A 647 -26.01 17.28 -17.18
CA ILE A 647 -27.33 17.45 -17.88
C ILE A 647 -27.14 17.71 -19.38
N ALA A 648 -26.07 18.37 -19.76
CA ALA A 648 -25.80 18.73 -21.15
C ALA A 648 -25.14 17.60 -21.96
N TYR A 649 -24.82 16.45 -21.34
CA TYR A 649 -24.03 15.39 -21.95
C TYR A 649 -24.80 14.09 -22.10
N ASP A 650 -24.41 13.31 -23.12
CA ASP A 650 -25.03 12.01 -23.44
C ASP A 650 -24.37 10.89 -22.63
N LEU A 651 -23.08 11.03 -22.33
CA LEU A 651 -22.26 10.08 -21.58
C LEU A 651 -21.37 10.80 -20.59
N VAL A 652 -21.32 10.28 -19.36
CA VAL A 652 -20.34 10.67 -18.34
C VAL A 652 -19.39 9.53 -18.10
N ILE A 653 -18.09 9.82 -18.13
CA ILE A 653 -17.04 8.86 -17.81
C ILE A 653 -16.37 9.31 -16.52
N LEU A 654 -16.36 8.44 -15.53
CA LEU A 654 -15.71 8.70 -14.24
C LEU A 654 -14.75 7.58 -13.87
N GLN A 655 -13.81 7.90 -13.03
CA GLN A 655 -12.88 6.93 -12.49
C GLN A 655 -13.46 6.30 -11.23
N GLY A 656 -13.36 4.99 -11.12
CA GLY A 656 -13.70 4.28 -9.91
C GLY A 656 -12.63 4.48 -8.85
N ILE A 657 -12.63 5.64 -8.16
CA ILE A 657 -11.73 5.89 -7.04
C ILE A 657 -12.23 5.10 -5.85
N ARG A 658 -11.41 4.18 -5.36
CA ARG A 658 -11.72 3.36 -4.20
C ARG A 658 -10.89 3.80 -3.02
N ARG A 659 -11.55 4.06 -1.91
CA ARG A 659 -10.90 4.25 -0.61
C ARG A 659 -11.04 2.97 0.20
N ARG A 660 -9.94 2.52 0.77
CA ARG A 660 -9.96 1.43 1.74
C ARG A 660 -10.56 1.97 3.03
N THR A 661 -11.75 1.50 3.39
CA THR A 661 -12.39 1.75 4.69
C THR A 661 -12.29 0.48 5.55
N MET A 662 -12.54 0.61 6.85
CA MET A 662 -12.57 -0.56 7.76
C MET A 662 -13.71 -1.55 7.45
N SER A 663 -14.75 -1.11 6.75
CA SER A 663 -15.89 -1.93 6.31
C SER A 663 -15.64 -2.65 4.98
N GLY A 664 -14.48 -2.45 4.37
CA GLY A 664 -14.13 -2.94 3.04
C GLY A 664 -13.76 -1.81 2.10
N LEU A 665 -13.95 -2.01 0.80
CA LEU A 665 -13.77 -0.97 -0.20
C LEU A 665 -15.07 -0.22 -0.39
N GLU A 666 -15.03 1.04 -0.06
CA GLU A 666 -16.09 1.99 -0.41
C GLU A 666 -15.62 2.88 -1.55
N MET A 667 -16.55 3.13 -2.49
CA MET A 667 -16.33 4.18 -3.47
C MET A 667 -16.34 5.52 -2.75
N ASP A 668 -15.55 6.47 -3.26
CA ASP A 668 -15.57 7.83 -2.75
C ASP A 668 -17.00 8.39 -2.71
N ASP A 669 -17.32 9.11 -1.64
CA ASP A 669 -18.67 9.65 -1.40
C ASP A 669 -19.16 10.49 -2.58
N VAL A 670 -18.24 11.27 -3.22
CA VAL A 670 -18.54 12.07 -4.41
C VAL A 670 -18.95 11.18 -5.58
N THR A 671 -18.18 10.15 -5.87
CA THR A 671 -18.47 9.18 -6.94
C THR A 671 -19.79 8.46 -6.69
N THR A 672 -20.04 8.07 -5.45
CA THR A 672 -21.28 7.37 -5.06
C THR A 672 -22.51 8.26 -5.25
N SER A 673 -22.46 9.52 -4.81
CA SER A 673 -23.56 10.49 -4.98
C SER A 673 -23.83 10.77 -6.45
N VAL A 674 -22.79 10.99 -7.25
CA VAL A 674 -22.90 11.24 -8.70
C VAL A 674 -23.54 10.04 -9.40
N ILE A 675 -23.09 8.81 -9.11
CA ILE A 675 -23.64 7.60 -9.74
C ILE A 675 -25.12 7.39 -9.45
N GLN A 676 -25.57 7.71 -8.23
CA GLN A 676 -26.96 7.52 -7.82
C GLN A 676 -27.91 8.49 -8.51
N GLU A 677 -27.51 9.75 -8.71
CA GLU A 677 -28.37 10.82 -9.18
C GLU A 677 -28.24 11.10 -10.68
N LEU A 678 -27.22 10.54 -11.37
CA LEU A 678 -26.93 10.81 -12.77
C LEU A 678 -28.07 10.32 -13.68
N SER A 679 -28.58 11.21 -14.53
CA SER A 679 -29.70 10.96 -15.43
C SER A 679 -29.33 10.46 -16.83
N CYS A 680 -28.05 10.62 -17.26
CA CYS A 680 -27.52 10.17 -18.56
C CYS A 680 -26.80 8.81 -18.47
N SER A 681 -26.24 8.35 -19.58
CA SER A 681 -25.39 7.15 -19.61
C SER A 681 -24.09 7.36 -18.85
N LEU A 682 -23.58 6.29 -18.27
CA LEU A 682 -22.42 6.30 -17.39
C LEU A 682 -21.43 5.18 -17.77
N VAL A 683 -20.15 5.51 -17.79
CA VAL A 683 -19.05 4.53 -17.77
C VAL A 683 -18.16 4.82 -16.58
N MET A 684 -17.96 3.81 -15.75
CA MET A 684 -16.97 3.85 -14.67
C MET A 684 -15.75 3.05 -15.09
N MET A 685 -14.60 3.72 -15.19
CA MET A 685 -13.33 3.09 -15.53
C MET A 685 -12.61 2.67 -14.26
N GLY A 686 -12.29 1.37 -14.18
CA GLY A 686 -11.39 0.83 -13.17
C GLY A 686 -10.07 0.43 -13.83
N SER A 687 -8.96 0.93 -13.29
CA SER A 687 -7.62 0.44 -13.65
C SER A 687 -7.18 -0.60 -12.62
N SER A 688 -6.60 -1.70 -13.08
CA SER A 688 -5.95 -2.71 -12.24
C SER A 688 -4.75 -2.13 -11.49
#